data_d6da27151bb47e00bbdc753ceab0969f
#
_entry.id   d6da27151bb47e00bbdc753ceab0969f
#
_cell.length_a   1.000
_cell.length_b   1.000
_cell.length_c   1.000
_cell.angle_alpha   90.00
_cell.angle_beta   90.00
_cell.angle_gamma   90.00
#
_symmetry.space_group_name_H-M   'P 1'
#
loop_
_entity.id
_entity.type
_entity.pdbx_description
1 polymer ?
#
loop_
_entity_poly.entity_id
_entity_poly.type
_entity_poly.pdbx_seq_one_letter_code
_entity_poly.pdbx_strand_id
1 'polypeptide(L)'
;MAPSTEFPGSLFYAITFFGFLAFFIYSAAIRYRWFLRGQWVNRFTDPVRRTLGLIPFVLGNSRVARGKYWYSGTLHLFIFWGFLVLQVRTINFLLNGINEDASLQSLLGDVYTGFRPVMDVFSLIVIVGTLMAAWQRLFWRPERMTLNIDGWIILGLIAWLMVTDIFTNSAEIALGHVENPEFSFVAYGFAELWDGIGFSGQGLELFHVAWWYSHLVDFLAFLVYLPYSKHSHVLTVVPNVFFRSLQPSGVLQPIKDFETAESFGVGKVEQFTWKQMLDSYTCTECGRCTAACPANITGKLLSPKQVIIDIRHLLEEQVPALSPATHRPDQPTPLIEEVGSESIWDCVTCGACVYECPVFIEHVPTIMDMRRFLVMEETNMPETAQATLMQLEQRGHPWRGTQLTRTTWIEEMAAEGIEVPMFDGGHEYLFWVGCSGALQERNVKVTKATVRLFLEAGVSFGVLGDEEGCSGDPARRLGNEYLYQMQAQGNIDQFKAKGVQKIVTMCPHCFNTMKNEYPQMDGHYEVIHHSVLLERLVTEGKLRPESANGLSGKTATYHDACYIARHNDILDEPRRVLASTGANLKEMVRCRKEAFCCGAGGGHMWVEESRGRHINHVRTEEAAETGADIIAVACPFCMQMFEDGVGSVSSASGGAEKEMQVLDLAEMLDMSVAYSKPVATAAPPVQDPPPAEGEGGQ
;
A
#
# COMPACT_ATOMS: atom_id res chain seq x y z
N MET A 1 1.83 22.41 46.46
CA MET A 1 3.33 22.35 46.31
C MET A 1 3.74 21.02 45.77
N ALA A 2 4.54 20.99 44.68
CA ALA A 2 5.06 19.75 44.18
C ALA A 2 6.03 19.12 45.22
N PRO A 3 5.92 17.83 45.55
CA PRO A 3 6.77 17.19 46.56
C PRO A 3 8.28 17.23 46.23
N SER A 4 8.62 17.63 45.01
CA SER A 4 9.97 17.72 44.49
C SER A 4 10.65 19.07 44.70
N THR A 5 9.97 20.09 45.23
CA THR A 5 10.55 21.46 45.35
C THR A 5 11.45 21.62 46.58
N GLU A 6 11.32 20.74 47.58
CA GLU A 6 12.13 20.76 48.79
C GLU A 6 13.09 19.56 48.85
N PHE A 7 14.22 19.72 49.57
CA PHE A 7 15.16 18.62 49.86
C PHE A 7 14.55 17.64 50.88
N PRO A 8 14.64 16.28 50.65
CA PRO A 8 15.40 15.56 49.61
C PRO A 8 14.64 15.32 48.31
N GLY A 9 13.38 15.75 48.17
CA GLY A 9 12.55 15.52 46.98
C GLY A 9 13.14 16.08 45.69
N SER A 10 13.75 17.29 45.76
CA SER A 10 14.38 17.94 44.61
C SER A 10 15.58 17.13 44.06
N LEU A 11 16.36 16.55 44.96
CA LEU A 11 17.48 15.66 44.54
C LEU A 11 16.95 14.39 43.89
N PHE A 12 15.91 13.78 44.49
CA PHE A 12 15.29 12.57 43.93
C PHE A 12 14.67 12.84 42.55
N TYR A 13 13.96 13.95 42.39
CA TYR A 13 13.40 14.37 41.11
C TYR A 13 14.49 14.55 40.04
N ALA A 14 15.53 15.31 40.38
CA ALA A 14 16.63 15.59 39.45
C ALA A 14 17.32 14.29 38.98
N ILE A 15 17.66 13.40 39.90
CA ILE A 15 18.29 12.11 39.58
C ILE A 15 17.37 11.28 38.71
N THR A 16 16.10 11.17 39.06
CA THR A 16 15.12 10.37 38.33
C THR A 16 14.88 10.97 36.94
N PHE A 17 14.54 12.25 36.85
CA PHE A 17 14.23 12.89 35.57
C PHE A 17 15.42 12.87 34.60
N PHE A 18 16.59 13.36 35.03
CA PHE A 18 17.76 13.40 34.15
C PHE A 18 18.33 12.00 33.86
N GLY A 19 18.24 11.08 34.80
CA GLY A 19 18.66 9.69 34.62
C GLY A 19 17.83 8.98 33.56
N PHE A 20 16.50 9.05 33.66
CA PHE A 20 15.61 8.45 32.65
C PHE A 20 15.73 9.16 31.29
N LEU A 21 15.84 10.47 31.27
CA LEU A 21 16.01 11.23 30.04
C LEU A 21 17.32 10.87 29.32
N ALA A 22 18.42 10.80 30.05
CA ALA A 22 19.71 10.38 29.51
C ALA A 22 19.65 8.95 28.97
N PHE A 23 19.00 8.04 29.69
CA PHE A 23 18.81 6.67 29.26
C PHE A 23 17.93 6.57 28.01
N PHE A 24 16.86 7.35 27.93
CA PHE A 24 16.00 7.44 26.74
C PHE A 24 16.80 7.92 25.51
N ILE A 25 17.56 9.02 25.65
CA ILE A 25 18.39 9.58 24.57
C ILE A 25 19.41 8.54 24.11
N TYR A 26 20.09 7.91 25.06
CA TYR A 26 21.07 6.85 24.77
C TYR A 26 20.43 5.67 24.02
N SER A 27 19.28 5.17 24.50
CA SER A 27 18.55 4.06 23.91
C SER A 27 18.07 4.37 22.50
N ALA A 28 17.46 5.56 22.32
CA ALA A 28 17.00 6.02 21.02
C ALA A 28 18.17 6.21 20.03
N ALA A 29 19.27 6.82 20.47
CA ALA A 29 20.46 7.04 19.64
C ALA A 29 21.06 5.72 19.17
N ILE A 30 21.22 4.74 20.05
CA ILE A 30 21.73 3.42 19.68
C ILE A 30 20.79 2.71 18.71
N ARG A 31 19.50 2.73 18.98
CA ARG A 31 18.52 1.96 18.22
C ARG A 31 18.30 2.54 16.82
N TYR A 32 18.27 3.86 16.71
CA TYR A 32 17.99 4.54 15.44
C TYR A 32 19.23 4.93 14.64
N ARG A 33 20.46 4.67 15.16
CA ARG A 33 21.72 4.95 14.43
C ARG A 33 21.80 4.26 13.06
N TRP A 34 21.05 3.16 12.85
CA TRP A 34 21.00 2.41 11.59
C TRP A 34 20.47 3.23 10.44
N PHE A 35 19.57 4.18 10.68
CA PHE A 35 19.11 5.09 9.62
C PHE A 35 20.27 5.84 8.96
N LEU A 36 21.31 6.14 9.71
CA LEU A 36 22.49 6.85 9.20
C LEU A 36 23.44 5.92 8.41
N ARG A 37 23.27 4.60 8.53
CA ARG A 37 24.09 3.59 7.84
C ARG A 37 23.44 3.03 6.59
N GLY A 38 22.13 3.18 6.46
CA GLY A 38 21.37 2.74 5.28
C GLY A 38 21.79 3.51 4.03
N GLN A 39 21.61 2.88 2.88
CA GLN A 39 21.89 3.53 1.59
C GLN A 39 21.09 4.83 1.44
N TRP A 40 21.75 5.83 0.87
CA TRP A 40 21.14 7.15 0.72
C TRP A 40 20.09 7.16 -0.39
N VAL A 41 18.87 7.59 -0.08
CA VAL A 41 17.82 7.95 -1.03
C VAL A 41 17.35 9.37 -0.77
N ASN A 42 17.24 10.18 -1.83
CA ASN A 42 16.76 11.55 -1.68
C ASN A 42 15.24 11.59 -1.49
N ARG A 43 14.81 11.96 -0.28
CA ARG A 43 13.40 12.14 0.10
C ARG A 43 13.10 13.58 0.54
N PHE A 44 13.99 14.53 0.23
CA PHE A 44 13.86 15.95 0.60
C PHE A 44 13.24 16.82 -0.50
N THR A 45 12.94 16.25 -1.64
CA THR A 45 12.24 16.95 -2.74
C THR A 45 10.83 17.35 -2.31
N ASP A 46 10.36 18.50 -2.78
CA ASP A 46 9.01 19.04 -2.55
C ASP A 46 8.63 19.14 -1.05
N PRO A 47 9.39 19.90 -0.24
CA PRO A 47 9.17 19.95 1.21
C PRO A 47 7.80 20.53 1.60
N VAL A 48 7.24 21.44 0.79
CA VAL A 48 5.93 22.05 1.03
C VAL A 48 4.83 20.98 0.96
N ARG A 49 4.76 20.20 -0.10
CA ARG A 49 3.79 19.11 -0.27
C ARG A 49 3.93 18.05 0.82
N ARG A 50 5.17 17.77 1.26
CA ARG A 50 5.45 16.85 2.36
C ARG A 50 4.90 17.35 3.69
N THR A 51 5.20 18.62 4.02
CA THR A 51 4.72 19.26 5.25
C THR A 51 3.20 19.37 5.27
N LEU A 52 2.59 19.86 4.19
CA LEU A 52 1.12 19.93 4.07
C LEU A 52 0.47 18.55 4.20
N GLY A 53 1.15 17.49 3.74
CA GLY A 53 0.68 16.12 3.90
C GLY A 53 0.62 15.63 5.35
N LEU A 54 1.36 16.24 6.30
CA LEU A 54 1.26 15.88 7.71
C LEU A 54 -0.11 16.23 8.29
N ILE A 55 -0.75 17.29 7.79
CA ILE A 55 -2.07 17.73 8.29
C ILE A 55 -3.11 16.62 8.14
N PRO A 56 -3.46 16.12 6.92
CA PRO A 56 -4.47 15.08 6.79
C PRO A 56 -4.01 13.70 7.30
N PHE A 57 -2.72 13.36 7.18
CA PHE A 57 -2.26 12.00 7.45
C PHE A 57 -1.83 11.77 8.89
N VAL A 58 -1.22 12.76 9.55
CA VAL A 58 -0.83 12.65 10.96
C VAL A 58 -1.90 13.28 11.85
N LEU A 59 -2.17 14.58 11.72
CA LEU A 59 -3.15 15.23 12.59
C LEU A 59 -4.58 14.74 12.32
N GLY A 60 -4.97 14.65 11.04
CA GLY A 60 -6.30 14.17 10.65
C GLY A 60 -6.48 12.66 10.71
N ASN A 61 -5.41 11.87 10.89
CA ASN A 61 -5.44 10.39 10.93
C ASN A 61 -6.26 9.75 9.79
N SER A 62 -6.30 10.38 8.61
CA SER A 62 -7.22 10.03 7.52
C SER A 62 -7.06 8.59 6.99
N ARG A 63 -5.86 8.01 7.09
CA ARG A 63 -5.62 6.60 6.76
C ARG A 63 -5.92 5.64 7.92
N VAL A 64 -5.82 6.11 9.15
CA VAL A 64 -6.12 5.30 10.35
C VAL A 64 -7.63 5.12 10.50
N ALA A 65 -8.40 6.20 10.30
CA ALA A 65 -9.85 6.26 10.52
C ALA A 65 -10.70 5.92 9.27
N ARG A 66 -10.22 5.05 8.38
CA ARG A 66 -11.01 4.59 7.23
C ARG A 66 -12.26 3.82 7.65
N GLY A 67 -13.36 3.96 6.90
CA GLY A 67 -14.67 3.42 7.23
C GLY A 67 -14.68 1.94 7.62
N LYS A 68 -14.00 1.06 6.90
CA LYS A 68 -13.89 -0.37 7.23
C LYS A 68 -13.13 -0.68 8.54
N TYR A 69 -12.37 0.30 9.05
CA TYR A 69 -11.62 0.20 10.30
C TYR A 69 -12.13 1.19 11.36
N TRP A 70 -13.40 1.61 11.27
CA TRP A 70 -13.97 2.68 12.08
C TRP A 70 -13.71 2.49 13.59
N TYR A 71 -13.88 1.27 14.12
CA TYR A 71 -13.67 1.00 15.54
C TYR A 71 -12.21 1.22 15.96
N SER A 72 -11.26 0.56 15.27
CA SER A 72 -9.83 0.74 15.54
C SER A 72 -9.36 2.18 15.25
N GLY A 73 -9.98 2.84 14.29
CA GLY A 73 -9.73 4.24 13.98
C GLY A 73 -10.18 5.17 15.09
N THR A 74 -11.41 4.99 15.59
CA THR A 74 -11.98 5.83 16.66
C THR A 74 -11.19 5.72 17.97
N LEU A 75 -10.90 4.49 18.42
CA LEU A 75 -10.10 4.31 19.64
C LEU A 75 -8.71 4.94 19.50
N HIS A 76 -8.09 4.83 18.31
CA HIS A 76 -6.79 5.45 18.06
C HIS A 76 -6.89 6.98 18.08
N LEU A 77 -7.93 7.57 17.48
CA LEU A 77 -8.17 9.01 17.52
C LEU A 77 -8.33 9.52 18.95
N PHE A 78 -9.04 8.78 19.80
CA PHE A 78 -9.25 9.15 21.20
C PHE A 78 -7.92 9.20 21.97
N ILE A 79 -7.09 8.16 21.83
CA ILE A 79 -5.77 8.11 22.47
C ILE A 79 -4.82 9.17 21.87
N PHE A 80 -4.79 9.32 20.54
CA PHE A 80 -3.90 10.24 19.85
C PHE A 80 -4.17 11.72 20.19
N TRP A 81 -5.41 12.17 20.06
CA TRP A 81 -5.76 13.54 20.38
C TRP A 81 -5.67 13.80 21.88
N GLY A 82 -6.04 12.82 22.70
CA GLY A 82 -5.81 12.88 24.14
C GLY A 82 -4.33 13.06 24.47
N PHE A 83 -3.46 12.26 23.87
CA PHE A 83 -2.00 12.42 24.02
C PHE A 83 -1.54 13.84 23.68
N LEU A 84 -1.97 14.42 22.55
CA LEU A 84 -1.57 15.76 22.15
C LEU A 84 -2.06 16.85 23.12
N VAL A 85 -3.33 16.79 23.53
CA VAL A 85 -3.93 17.78 24.43
C VAL A 85 -3.32 17.69 25.82
N LEU A 86 -3.13 16.48 26.34
CA LEU A 86 -2.60 16.25 27.67
C LEU A 86 -1.10 16.57 27.80
N GLN A 87 -0.36 16.74 26.69
CA GLN A 87 1.02 17.24 26.75
C GLN A 87 1.13 18.59 27.46
N VAL A 88 0.10 19.44 27.39
CA VAL A 88 0.06 20.74 28.11
C VAL A 88 0.12 20.50 29.61
N ARG A 89 -0.65 19.52 30.14
CA ARG A 89 -0.64 19.14 31.55
C ARG A 89 0.70 18.51 31.96
N THR A 90 1.21 17.58 31.10
CA THR A 90 2.52 16.93 31.33
C THR A 90 3.66 17.95 31.40
N ILE A 91 3.70 18.94 30.50
CA ILE A 91 4.71 20.00 30.53
C ILE A 91 4.57 20.80 31.81
N ASN A 92 3.35 21.21 32.20
CA ASN A 92 3.13 21.92 33.46
C ASN A 92 3.57 21.12 34.67
N PHE A 93 3.27 19.81 34.71
CA PHE A 93 3.69 18.89 35.76
C PHE A 93 5.23 18.82 35.91
N LEU A 94 5.92 18.70 34.78
CA LEU A 94 7.40 18.64 34.78
C LEU A 94 8.03 19.99 35.19
N LEU A 95 7.48 21.12 34.75
CA LEU A 95 7.96 22.43 35.12
C LEU A 95 7.74 22.70 36.62
N ASN A 96 6.55 22.39 37.15
CA ASN A 96 6.26 22.46 38.57
C ASN A 96 7.21 21.61 39.41
N GLY A 97 7.62 20.47 38.91
CA GLY A 97 8.59 19.59 39.56
C GLY A 97 9.99 20.21 39.71
N ILE A 98 10.35 21.15 38.83
CA ILE A 98 11.62 21.88 38.87
C ILE A 98 11.51 23.11 39.78
N ASN A 99 10.48 23.91 39.54
CA ASN A 99 10.20 25.17 40.28
C ASN A 99 8.73 25.52 40.12
N GLU A 100 8.05 25.79 41.23
CA GLU A 100 6.63 26.16 41.24
C GLU A 100 6.34 27.44 40.46
N ASP A 101 7.25 28.43 40.49
CA ASP A 101 7.13 29.67 39.74
C ASP A 101 7.28 29.51 38.23
N ALA A 102 7.86 28.41 37.79
CA ALA A 102 8.10 28.11 36.37
C ALA A 102 6.92 27.39 35.67
N SER A 103 5.76 27.27 36.34
CA SER A 103 4.61 26.56 35.83
C SER A 103 3.96 27.24 34.62
N LEU A 104 3.30 26.46 33.75
CA LEU A 104 2.44 27.02 32.68
C LEU A 104 1.27 27.83 33.29
N GLN A 105 0.80 27.50 34.49
CA GLN A 105 -0.18 28.25 35.21
C GLN A 105 0.35 29.69 35.52
N SER A 106 1.59 29.78 36.00
CA SER A 106 2.23 31.08 36.29
C SER A 106 2.49 31.89 35.01
N LEU A 107 2.82 31.21 33.90
CA LEU A 107 3.13 31.88 32.63
C LEU A 107 1.89 32.32 31.86
N LEU A 108 0.83 31.49 31.80
CA LEU A 108 -0.36 31.68 30.98
C LEU A 108 -1.59 32.12 31.75
N GLY A 109 -1.57 32.09 33.10
CA GLY A 109 -2.65 32.56 33.98
C GLY A 109 -4.01 31.96 33.64
N ASP A 110 -4.99 32.82 33.41
CA ASP A 110 -6.38 32.45 33.12
C ASP A 110 -6.53 31.60 31.86
N VAL A 111 -5.61 31.70 30.88
CA VAL A 111 -5.64 30.88 29.68
C VAL A 111 -5.42 29.41 30.02
N TYR A 112 -4.44 29.10 30.88
CA TYR A 112 -4.22 27.74 31.36
C TYR A 112 -5.40 27.24 32.20
N THR A 113 -5.92 28.09 33.12
CA THR A 113 -7.10 27.77 33.93
C THR A 113 -8.31 27.43 33.04
N GLY A 114 -8.59 28.25 32.04
CA GLY A 114 -9.67 28.00 31.06
C GLY A 114 -9.47 26.76 30.18
N PHE A 115 -8.23 26.27 30.06
CA PHE A 115 -7.92 25.05 29.32
C PHE A 115 -8.04 23.76 30.14
N ARG A 116 -8.07 23.85 31.49
CA ARG A 116 -8.21 22.66 32.38
C ARG A 116 -9.44 21.79 32.09
N PRO A 117 -10.66 22.34 31.85
CA PRO A 117 -11.81 21.51 31.51
C PRO A 117 -11.62 20.71 30.23
N VAL A 118 -10.91 21.29 29.24
CA VAL A 118 -10.59 20.57 27.98
C VAL A 118 -9.69 19.38 28.28
N MET A 119 -8.66 19.55 29.10
CA MET A 119 -7.77 18.45 29.50
C MET A 119 -8.53 17.34 30.24
N ASP A 120 -9.47 17.70 31.14
CA ASP A 120 -10.31 16.74 31.87
C ASP A 120 -11.20 15.90 30.89
N VAL A 121 -11.85 16.57 29.93
CA VAL A 121 -12.62 15.88 28.90
C VAL A 121 -11.74 14.90 28.12
N PHE A 122 -10.53 15.31 27.73
CA PHE A 122 -9.63 14.44 26.99
C PHE A 122 -9.06 13.30 27.86
N SER A 123 -8.86 13.49 29.16
CA SER A 123 -8.51 12.38 30.07
C SER A 123 -9.59 11.30 30.07
N LEU A 124 -10.88 11.68 30.12
CA LEU A 124 -11.99 10.73 30.00
C LEU A 124 -12.03 10.05 28.61
N ILE A 125 -11.80 10.81 27.55
CA ILE A 125 -11.74 10.27 26.18
C ILE A 125 -10.62 9.22 26.03
N VAL A 126 -9.44 9.48 26.61
CA VAL A 126 -8.32 8.50 26.61
C VAL A 126 -8.70 7.25 27.40
N ILE A 127 -9.34 7.38 28.55
CA ILE A 127 -9.83 6.23 29.34
C ILE A 127 -10.77 5.39 28.49
N VAL A 128 -11.76 6.01 27.83
CA VAL A 128 -12.70 5.30 26.94
C VAL A 128 -11.94 4.63 25.78
N GLY A 129 -11.00 5.33 25.13
CA GLY A 129 -10.17 4.77 24.05
C GLY A 129 -9.35 3.54 24.52
N THR A 130 -8.79 3.62 25.73
CA THR A 130 -8.01 2.52 26.32
C THR A 130 -8.90 1.32 26.66
N LEU A 131 -10.10 1.53 27.20
CA LEU A 131 -11.09 0.49 27.44
C LEU A 131 -11.57 -0.16 26.12
N MET A 132 -11.82 0.63 25.09
CA MET A 132 -12.14 0.13 23.75
C MET A 132 -11.01 -0.73 23.19
N ALA A 133 -9.75 -0.34 23.36
CA ALA A 133 -8.58 -1.10 22.91
C ALA A 133 -8.44 -2.42 23.72
N ALA A 134 -8.67 -2.40 25.02
CA ALA A 134 -8.69 -3.59 25.86
C ALA A 134 -9.82 -4.55 25.46
N TRP A 135 -11.03 -4.02 25.24
CA TRP A 135 -12.17 -4.80 24.73
C TRP A 135 -11.86 -5.49 23.41
N GLN A 136 -11.28 -4.76 22.45
CA GLN A 136 -10.90 -5.33 21.15
C GLN A 136 -9.90 -6.49 21.29
N ARG A 137 -8.97 -6.41 22.25
CA ARG A 137 -7.96 -7.45 22.51
C ARG A 137 -8.52 -8.65 23.26
N LEU A 138 -9.48 -8.45 24.15
CA LEU A 138 -10.07 -9.52 24.97
C LEU A 138 -11.15 -10.31 24.21
N PHE A 139 -12.02 -9.62 23.51
CA PHE A 139 -13.25 -10.20 22.96
C PHE A 139 -13.27 -10.29 21.45
N TRP A 140 -12.90 -9.23 20.72
CA TRP A 140 -13.01 -9.23 19.27
C TRP A 140 -11.84 -9.92 18.56
N ARG A 141 -10.63 -9.75 19.03
CA ARG A 141 -9.39 -10.43 18.59
C ARG A 141 -9.24 -10.52 17.06
N PRO A 142 -9.15 -9.42 16.31
CA PRO A 142 -9.00 -9.49 14.86
C PRO A 142 -7.74 -10.29 14.48
N GLU A 143 -7.89 -11.30 13.64
CA GLU A 143 -6.79 -12.20 13.20
C GLU A 143 -5.57 -11.46 12.64
N ARG A 144 -5.82 -10.32 11.96
CA ARG A 144 -4.76 -9.48 11.40
C ARG A 144 -3.81 -8.87 12.43
N MET A 145 -4.23 -8.73 13.69
CA MET A 145 -3.46 -8.04 14.74
C MET A 145 -2.53 -8.98 15.48
N THR A 146 -1.30 -8.54 15.74
CA THR A 146 -0.40 -9.21 16.67
C THR A 146 -0.81 -8.92 18.10
N LEU A 147 -1.38 -9.93 18.79
CA LEU A 147 -1.83 -9.84 20.17
C LEU A 147 -0.74 -10.37 21.13
N ASN A 148 0.28 -9.55 21.38
CA ASN A 148 1.39 -9.86 22.30
C ASN A 148 1.28 -9.07 23.61
N ILE A 149 2.14 -9.42 24.56
CA ILE A 149 2.22 -8.79 25.89
C ILE A 149 2.56 -7.30 25.81
N ASP A 150 3.39 -6.90 24.84
CA ASP A 150 3.80 -5.51 24.61
C ASP A 150 2.59 -4.57 24.51
N GLY A 151 1.55 -4.98 23.76
CA GLY A 151 0.33 -4.19 23.65
C GLY A 151 -0.45 -4.05 24.97
N TRP A 152 -0.36 -5.00 25.89
CA TRP A 152 -0.96 -4.89 27.22
C TRP A 152 -0.16 -4.00 28.13
N ILE A 153 1.18 -4.05 28.07
CA ILE A 153 2.07 -3.13 28.81
C ILE A 153 1.76 -1.69 28.41
N ILE A 154 1.69 -1.40 27.10
CA ILE A 154 1.37 -0.05 26.62
C ILE A 154 0.00 0.43 27.13
N LEU A 155 -1.04 -0.39 27.01
CA LEU A 155 -2.37 -0.03 27.49
C LEU A 155 -2.40 0.16 29.02
N GLY A 156 -1.65 -0.66 29.75
CA GLY A 156 -1.51 -0.54 31.20
C GLY A 156 -0.84 0.78 31.61
N LEU A 157 0.26 1.14 30.96
CA LEU A 157 0.96 2.43 31.19
C LEU A 157 0.06 3.63 30.87
N ILE A 158 -0.66 3.61 29.72
CA ILE A 158 -1.60 4.71 29.39
C ILE A 158 -2.72 4.82 30.42
N ALA A 159 -3.33 3.69 30.83
CA ALA A 159 -4.37 3.68 31.82
C ALA A 159 -3.87 4.19 33.19
N TRP A 160 -2.66 3.75 33.58
CA TRP A 160 -2.05 4.18 34.84
C TRP A 160 -1.70 5.66 34.84
N LEU A 161 -1.20 6.22 33.73
CA LEU A 161 -1.00 7.66 33.55
C LEU A 161 -2.28 8.44 33.80
N MET A 162 -3.42 7.98 33.30
CA MET A 162 -4.70 8.66 33.51
C MET A 162 -5.14 8.59 34.99
N VAL A 163 -4.99 7.43 35.61
CA VAL A 163 -5.34 7.24 37.04
C VAL A 163 -4.46 8.11 37.93
N THR A 164 -3.16 8.08 37.72
CA THR A 164 -2.20 8.86 38.51
C THR A 164 -2.37 10.34 38.31
N ASP A 165 -2.67 10.82 37.10
CA ASP A 165 -2.99 12.22 36.80
C ASP A 165 -4.21 12.68 37.59
N ILE A 166 -5.33 11.95 37.51
CA ILE A 166 -6.58 12.32 38.21
C ILE A 166 -6.37 12.34 39.70
N PHE A 167 -5.69 11.37 40.31
CA PHE A 167 -5.52 11.28 41.75
C PHE A 167 -4.51 12.28 42.29
N THR A 168 -3.45 12.59 41.54
CA THR A 168 -2.51 13.67 41.89
C THR A 168 -3.25 15.01 41.95
N ASN A 169 -3.97 15.35 40.86
CA ASN A 169 -4.71 16.62 40.81
C ASN A 169 -5.83 16.68 41.85
N SER A 170 -6.54 15.59 42.14
CA SER A 170 -7.59 15.56 43.16
C SER A 170 -7.03 15.80 44.57
N ALA A 171 -5.86 15.24 44.88
CA ALA A 171 -5.20 15.47 46.14
C ALA A 171 -4.71 16.90 46.30
N GLU A 172 -4.14 17.50 45.24
CA GLU A 172 -3.74 18.92 45.21
C GLU A 172 -4.92 19.87 45.48
N ILE A 173 -6.08 19.58 44.88
CA ILE A 173 -7.34 20.33 45.11
C ILE A 173 -7.80 20.17 46.54
N ALA A 174 -7.85 18.96 47.07
CA ALA A 174 -8.30 18.69 48.46
C ALA A 174 -7.35 19.28 49.50
N LEU A 175 -6.06 19.46 49.20
CA LEU A 175 -5.10 20.18 50.04
C LEU A 175 -5.20 21.72 49.93
N GLY A 176 -6.05 22.24 49.04
CA GLY A 176 -6.22 23.67 48.83
C GLY A 176 -5.11 24.36 48.05
N HIS A 177 -4.32 23.59 47.28
CA HIS A 177 -3.18 24.09 46.51
C HIS A 177 -3.57 24.62 45.13
N VAL A 178 -4.83 24.48 44.70
CA VAL A 178 -5.29 24.81 43.35
C VAL A 178 -6.32 25.94 43.38
N GLU A 179 -6.04 27.02 42.65
CA GLU A 179 -7.00 28.10 42.42
C GLU A 179 -8.07 27.67 41.40
N ASN A 180 -9.33 28.11 41.66
CA ASN A 180 -10.48 27.79 40.80
C ASN A 180 -10.59 26.28 40.49
N PRO A 181 -10.72 25.42 41.52
CA PRO A 181 -10.64 23.98 41.39
C PRO A 181 -11.76 23.37 40.51
N GLU A 182 -12.91 24.06 40.39
CA GLU A 182 -14.07 23.68 39.59
C GLU A 182 -13.74 23.55 38.07
N PHE A 183 -12.70 24.20 37.58
CA PHE A 183 -12.24 24.06 36.20
C PHE A 183 -11.58 22.71 35.95
N SER A 184 -11.18 21.96 36.95
CA SER A 184 -10.70 20.58 36.85
C SER A 184 -11.78 19.64 37.40
N PHE A 185 -12.93 19.59 36.74
CA PHE A 185 -14.17 19.01 37.28
C PHE A 185 -14.06 17.51 37.62
N VAL A 186 -13.24 16.72 36.92
CA VAL A 186 -13.01 15.30 37.22
C VAL A 186 -12.23 15.16 38.52
N ALA A 187 -11.09 15.84 38.61
CA ALA A 187 -10.26 15.82 39.82
C ALA A 187 -10.98 16.46 41.01
N TYR A 188 -11.75 17.54 40.78
CA TYR A 188 -12.58 18.19 41.79
C TYR A 188 -13.64 17.25 42.39
N GLY A 189 -14.32 16.44 41.55
CA GLY A 189 -15.27 15.45 42.02
C GLY A 189 -14.64 14.40 42.95
N PHE A 190 -13.41 13.98 42.71
CA PHE A 190 -12.65 13.11 43.62
C PHE A 190 -12.20 13.84 44.87
N ALA A 191 -11.82 15.14 44.77
CA ALA A 191 -11.46 15.96 45.93
C ALA A 191 -12.64 16.10 46.93
N GLU A 192 -13.85 16.37 46.43
CA GLU A 192 -15.09 16.36 47.22
C GLU A 192 -15.37 15.01 47.87
N LEU A 193 -15.04 13.90 47.17
CA LEU A 193 -15.15 12.54 47.74
C LEU A 193 -14.18 12.34 48.90
N TRP A 194 -12.92 12.81 48.79
CA TRP A 194 -11.93 12.71 49.87
C TRP A 194 -12.39 13.50 51.09
N ASP A 195 -12.89 14.70 50.92
CA ASP A 195 -13.44 15.52 51.99
C ASP A 195 -14.68 14.86 52.62
N GLY A 196 -15.59 14.36 51.80
CA GLY A 196 -16.83 13.69 52.26
C GLY A 196 -16.59 12.45 53.10
N ILE A 197 -15.49 11.72 52.90
CA ILE A 197 -15.11 10.55 53.72
C ILE A 197 -14.16 10.91 54.86
N GLY A 198 -13.84 12.19 55.02
CA GLY A 198 -12.95 12.68 56.08
C GLY A 198 -11.46 12.36 55.86
N PHE A 199 -11.04 12.10 54.59
CA PHE A 199 -9.66 11.86 54.27
C PHE A 199 -8.87 13.15 54.10
N SER A 200 -8.14 13.52 55.15
CA SER A 200 -7.47 14.83 55.27
C SER A 200 -6.14 14.75 56.03
N GLY A 201 -5.46 15.88 56.19
CA GLY A 201 -4.22 16.01 56.94
C GLY A 201 -3.07 15.15 56.38
N GLN A 202 -2.23 14.64 57.26
CA GLN A 202 -1.01 13.88 56.89
C GLN A 202 -1.28 12.69 55.98
N GLY A 203 -2.44 12.03 56.10
CA GLY A 203 -2.83 10.94 55.23
C GLY A 203 -3.02 11.39 53.77
N LEU A 204 -3.67 12.53 53.56
CA LEU A 204 -3.89 13.12 52.24
C LEU A 204 -2.59 13.66 51.65
N GLU A 205 -1.69 14.26 52.46
CA GLU A 205 -0.37 14.69 52.00
C GLU A 205 0.49 13.50 51.52
N LEU A 206 0.52 12.41 52.29
CA LEU A 206 1.24 11.19 51.89
C LEU A 206 0.64 10.58 50.61
N PHE A 207 -0.68 10.59 50.50
CA PHE A 207 -1.38 10.15 49.29
C PHE A 207 -0.98 11.00 48.06
N HIS A 208 -0.98 12.33 48.20
CA HIS A 208 -0.51 13.25 47.15
C HIS A 208 0.93 12.94 46.72
N VAL A 209 1.85 12.84 47.69
CA VAL A 209 3.28 12.52 47.41
C VAL A 209 3.39 11.18 46.64
N ALA A 210 2.69 10.15 47.09
CA ALA A 210 2.74 8.82 46.48
C ALA A 210 2.23 8.83 45.02
N TRP A 211 1.11 9.48 44.77
CA TRP A 211 0.54 9.57 43.40
C TRP A 211 1.35 10.50 42.51
N TRP A 212 1.90 11.56 43.00
CA TRP A 212 2.75 12.47 42.27
C TRP A 212 4.01 11.79 41.76
N TYR A 213 4.74 11.06 42.62
CA TYR A 213 5.91 10.30 42.19
C TYR A 213 5.55 9.08 41.34
N SER A 214 4.41 8.46 41.60
CA SER A 214 3.92 7.37 40.73
C SER A 214 3.67 7.88 39.31
N HIS A 215 3.06 9.06 39.14
CA HIS A 215 2.85 9.70 37.85
C HIS A 215 4.20 10.01 37.14
N LEU A 216 5.14 10.59 37.86
CA LEU A 216 6.48 10.90 37.33
C LEU A 216 7.19 9.64 36.84
N VAL A 217 7.24 8.61 37.67
CA VAL A 217 7.93 7.35 37.33
C VAL A 217 7.25 6.64 36.17
N ASP A 218 5.92 6.59 36.12
CA ASP A 218 5.17 5.98 35.02
C ASP A 218 5.41 6.70 33.70
N PHE A 219 5.33 8.05 33.68
CA PHE A 219 5.66 8.87 32.52
C PHE A 219 7.09 8.61 32.00
N LEU A 220 8.08 8.62 32.90
CA LEU A 220 9.46 8.41 32.54
C LEU A 220 9.74 6.96 32.10
N ALA A 221 9.13 5.98 32.76
CA ALA A 221 9.21 4.57 32.37
C ALA A 221 8.59 4.36 30.99
N PHE A 222 7.44 4.98 30.71
CA PHE A 222 6.81 4.93 29.39
C PHE A 222 7.70 5.56 28.33
N LEU A 223 8.31 6.73 28.59
CA LEU A 223 9.26 7.39 27.69
C LEU A 223 10.43 6.47 27.33
N VAL A 224 11.05 5.82 28.31
CA VAL A 224 12.17 4.88 28.12
C VAL A 224 11.71 3.62 27.36
N TYR A 225 10.46 3.18 27.56
CA TYR A 225 9.90 2.00 26.91
C TYR A 225 9.59 2.24 25.42
N LEU A 226 9.31 3.48 24.99
CA LEU A 226 8.93 3.81 23.61
C LEU A 226 9.86 3.21 22.55
N PRO A 227 11.21 3.38 22.60
CA PRO A 227 12.09 2.85 21.57
C PRO A 227 12.08 1.32 21.44
N TYR A 228 11.69 0.59 22.50
CA TYR A 228 11.72 -0.87 22.58
C TYR A 228 10.40 -1.53 22.22
N SER A 229 9.31 -0.78 22.13
CA SER A 229 7.97 -1.26 21.94
C SER A 229 7.45 -0.98 20.52
N LYS A 230 6.36 -1.63 20.13
CA LYS A 230 5.64 -1.23 18.92
C LYS A 230 5.06 0.19 18.98
N HIS A 231 5.13 0.85 20.14
CA HIS A 231 4.78 2.25 20.31
C HIS A 231 5.87 3.21 19.81
N SER A 232 7.04 2.69 19.38
CA SER A 232 8.11 3.46 18.74
C SER A 232 7.64 4.31 17.55
N HIS A 233 6.49 3.94 16.94
CA HIS A 233 5.87 4.73 15.88
C HIS A 233 5.52 6.17 16.31
N VAL A 234 5.32 6.45 17.60
CA VAL A 234 5.12 7.81 18.12
C VAL A 234 6.31 8.71 17.76
N LEU A 235 7.53 8.16 17.79
CA LEU A 235 8.76 8.87 17.42
C LEU A 235 9.00 8.91 15.91
N THR A 236 8.59 7.85 15.20
CA THR A 236 8.98 7.62 13.81
C THR A 236 7.89 7.93 12.78
N VAL A 237 6.60 8.02 13.17
CA VAL A 237 5.50 8.21 12.21
C VAL A 237 5.55 9.57 11.50
N VAL A 238 5.88 10.65 12.23
CA VAL A 238 5.96 11.99 11.64
C VAL A 238 7.05 12.05 10.57
N PRO A 239 8.32 11.68 10.86
CA PRO A 239 9.34 11.61 9.82
C PRO A 239 8.98 10.60 8.72
N ASN A 240 8.40 9.45 9.03
CA ASN A 240 8.04 8.46 8.02
C ASN A 240 6.98 8.98 7.03
N VAL A 241 5.94 9.63 7.52
CA VAL A 241 4.92 10.27 6.68
C VAL A 241 5.49 11.44 5.89
N PHE A 242 6.38 12.25 6.49
CA PHE A 242 7.06 13.32 5.78
C PHE A 242 7.89 12.80 4.61
N PHE A 243 8.69 11.76 4.83
CA PHE A 243 9.59 11.16 3.84
C PHE A 243 8.94 10.08 2.96
N ARG A 244 7.60 9.90 3.00
CA ARG A 244 6.88 8.97 2.12
C ARG A 244 7.19 9.21 0.66
N SER A 245 7.06 8.19 -0.18
CA SER A 245 7.09 8.35 -1.62
C SER A 245 5.96 9.28 -2.08
N LEU A 246 6.29 10.23 -2.93
CA LEU A 246 5.32 11.07 -3.66
C LEU A 246 5.05 10.53 -5.07
N GLN A 247 5.75 9.48 -5.45
CA GLN A 247 5.58 8.75 -6.70
C GLN A 247 4.45 7.71 -6.57
N PRO A 248 3.89 7.22 -7.67
CA PRO A 248 2.98 6.08 -7.66
C PRO A 248 3.58 4.87 -6.94
N SER A 249 2.74 4.09 -6.23
CA SER A 249 3.19 3.00 -5.35
C SER A 249 3.88 1.83 -6.06
N GLY A 250 3.73 1.72 -7.39
CA GLY A 250 4.35 0.68 -8.21
C GLY A 250 5.74 1.03 -8.76
N VAL A 251 6.22 2.26 -8.56
CA VAL A 251 7.49 2.73 -9.11
C VAL A 251 8.66 2.20 -8.29
N LEU A 252 9.56 1.49 -8.96
CA LEU A 252 10.80 0.98 -8.38
C LEU A 252 11.95 1.95 -8.63
N GLN A 253 12.92 2.01 -7.72
CA GLN A 253 14.14 2.79 -7.95
C GLN A 253 15.08 2.02 -8.87
N PRO A 254 15.76 2.70 -9.84
CA PRO A 254 16.73 2.04 -10.72
C PRO A 254 18.04 1.77 -9.97
N ILE A 255 18.76 0.76 -10.40
CA ILE A 255 20.20 0.63 -10.11
C ILE A 255 20.90 1.64 -11.03
N LYS A 256 21.55 2.64 -10.43
CA LYS A 256 22.05 3.79 -11.20
C LYS A 256 23.28 3.47 -12.04
N ASP A 257 24.14 2.61 -11.57
CA ASP A 257 25.39 2.27 -12.20
C ASP A 257 25.74 0.80 -11.87
N PHE A 258 25.66 -0.05 -12.87
CA PHE A 258 25.96 -1.49 -12.71
C PHE A 258 27.46 -1.78 -12.59
N GLU A 259 28.33 -0.87 -13.07
CA GLU A 259 29.78 -1.08 -13.03
C GLU A 259 30.37 -0.81 -11.64
N THR A 260 29.75 0.12 -10.90
CA THR A 260 30.22 0.54 -9.57
C THR A 260 29.33 0.06 -8.42
N ALA A 261 28.19 -0.54 -8.73
CA ALA A 261 27.26 -1.04 -7.71
C ALA A 261 27.90 -2.21 -6.92
N GLU A 262 27.94 -2.09 -5.60
CA GLU A 262 28.41 -3.15 -4.71
C GLU A 262 27.43 -4.32 -4.60
N SER A 263 26.16 -4.09 -4.92
CA SER A 263 25.09 -5.09 -4.93
C SER A 263 23.97 -4.68 -5.89
N PHE A 264 23.36 -5.65 -6.55
CA PHE A 264 22.26 -5.44 -7.47
C PHE A 264 20.87 -5.59 -6.83
N GLY A 265 20.85 -5.78 -5.53
CA GLY A 265 19.64 -5.91 -4.72
C GLY A 265 19.96 -5.79 -3.24
N VAL A 266 19.10 -6.39 -2.40
CA VAL A 266 19.28 -6.38 -0.93
C VAL A 266 19.26 -7.81 -0.42
N GLY A 267 20.46 -8.34 -0.11
CA GLY A 267 20.65 -9.62 0.55
C GLY A 267 21.02 -9.51 2.03
N LYS A 268 21.35 -8.29 2.50
CA LYS A 268 21.69 -7.98 3.89
C LYS A 268 20.94 -6.73 4.34
N VAL A 269 20.63 -6.65 5.63
CA VAL A 269 19.85 -5.52 6.18
C VAL A 269 20.56 -4.17 6.03
N GLU A 270 21.88 -4.14 5.99
CA GLU A 270 22.67 -2.92 5.81
C GLU A 270 22.56 -2.33 4.41
N GLN A 271 22.15 -3.13 3.43
CA GLN A 271 21.95 -2.70 2.04
C GLN A 271 20.62 -1.98 1.82
N PHE A 272 19.69 -2.04 2.79
CA PHE A 272 18.48 -1.25 2.72
C PHE A 272 18.76 0.25 2.76
N THR A 273 17.89 1.02 2.11
CA THR A 273 17.91 2.48 2.24
C THR A 273 17.52 2.90 3.65
N TRP A 274 18.00 4.08 4.09
CA TRP A 274 17.61 4.64 5.38
C TRP A 274 16.08 4.75 5.54
N LYS A 275 15.34 4.95 4.41
CA LYS A 275 13.87 5.03 4.42
C LYS A 275 13.21 3.67 4.67
N GLN A 276 13.72 2.59 4.07
CA GLN A 276 13.22 1.23 4.34
C GLN A 276 13.50 0.80 5.78
N MET A 277 14.66 1.19 6.33
CA MET A 277 14.94 0.99 7.75
C MET A 277 13.99 1.78 8.65
N LEU A 278 13.70 3.05 8.33
CA LEU A 278 12.70 3.87 9.03
C LEU A 278 11.30 3.24 8.95
N ASP A 279 10.91 2.67 7.80
CA ASP A 279 9.66 1.95 7.61
C ASP A 279 9.52 0.79 8.60
N SER A 280 10.58 0.01 8.81
CA SER A 280 10.54 -1.16 9.69
C SER A 280 10.30 -0.77 11.16
N TYR A 281 10.95 0.31 11.63
CA TYR A 281 10.72 0.84 12.97
C TYR A 281 9.37 1.57 13.14
N THR A 282 8.77 2.01 12.03
CA THR A 282 7.45 2.68 12.07
C THR A 282 6.29 1.69 12.05
N CYS A 283 6.54 0.43 11.76
CA CYS A 283 5.50 -0.60 11.69
C CYS A 283 4.80 -0.79 13.04
N THR A 284 3.49 -0.55 13.06
CA THR A 284 2.62 -0.70 14.25
C THR A 284 2.03 -2.10 14.41
N GLU A 285 2.41 -3.05 13.55
CA GLU A 285 1.91 -4.43 13.54
C GLU A 285 0.37 -4.56 13.44
N CYS A 286 -0.29 -3.55 12.90
CA CYS A 286 -1.75 -3.52 12.80
C CYS A 286 -2.34 -4.55 11.81
N GLY A 287 -1.52 -5.13 10.95
CA GLY A 287 -1.84 -6.22 10.03
C GLY A 287 -2.77 -5.88 8.87
N ARG A 288 -3.10 -4.60 8.62
CA ARG A 288 -3.95 -4.20 7.49
C ARG A 288 -3.36 -4.59 6.13
N CYS A 289 -2.03 -4.49 6.00
CA CYS A 289 -1.31 -4.87 4.78
C CYS A 289 -1.41 -6.38 4.48
N THR A 290 -1.32 -7.23 5.50
CA THR A 290 -1.47 -8.68 5.37
C THR A 290 -2.91 -9.07 5.05
N ALA A 291 -3.89 -8.48 5.76
CA ALA A 291 -5.32 -8.71 5.51
C ALA A 291 -5.80 -8.25 4.11
N ALA A 292 -5.06 -7.37 3.44
CA ALA A 292 -5.36 -6.93 2.08
C ALA A 292 -4.49 -7.61 1.01
N CYS A 293 -3.51 -8.40 1.42
CA CYS A 293 -2.58 -9.06 0.49
C CYS A 293 -3.25 -10.24 -0.21
N PRO A 294 -3.35 -10.25 -1.55
CA PRO A 294 -3.98 -11.35 -2.27
C PRO A 294 -3.24 -12.67 -2.08
N ALA A 295 -1.91 -12.68 -2.03
CA ALA A 295 -1.13 -13.85 -1.75
C ALA A 295 -1.46 -14.43 -0.36
N ASN A 296 -1.50 -13.61 0.68
CA ASN A 296 -1.85 -14.07 2.04
C ASN A 296 -3.28 -14.61 2.13
N ILE A 297 -4.26 -13.89 1.55
CA ILE A 297 -5.67 -14.30 1.56
C ILE A 297 -5.88 -15.66 0.88
N THR A 298 -5.09 -15.96 -0.14
CA THR A 298 -5.15 -17.24 -0.87
C THR A 298 -4.31 -18.35 -0.26
N GLY A 299 -3.72 -18.14 0.92
CA GLY A 299 -2.97 -19.16 1.66
C GLY A 299 -1.50 -19.32 1.24
N LYS A 300 -0.92 -18.33 0.55
CA LYS A 300 0.51 -18.28 0.25
C LYS A 300 1.30 -17.74 1.46
N LEU A 301 2.61 -17.90 1.46
CA LEU A 301 3.47 -17.59 2.60
C LEU A 301 3.65 -16.09 2.87
N LEU A 302 3.49 -15.24 1.86
CA LEU A 302 3.74 -13.82 1.99
C LEU A 302 2.80 -13.15 3.00
N SER A 303 3.38 -12.62 4.07
CA SER A 303 2.77 -11.63 4.95
C SER A 303 3.56 -10.33 4.87
N PRO A 304 3.05 -9.29 4.19
CA PRO A 304 3.77 -8.02 4.10
C PRO A 304 4.10 -7.39 5.46
N LYS A 305 3.27 -7.64 6.48
CA LYS A 305 3.55 -7.25 7.87
C LYS A 305 4.77 -7.97 8.41
N GLN A 306 4.83 -9.30 8.22
CA GLN A 306 5.90 -10.12 8.75
C GLN A 306 7.25 -9.75 8.14
N VAL A 307 7.31 -9.56 6.82
CA VAL A 307 8.53 -9.09 6.13
C VAL A 307 9.12 -7.83 6.79
N ILE A 308 8.28 -6.85 7.09
CA ILE A 308 8.74 -5.60 7.74
C ILE A 308 9.17 -5.82 9.19
N ILE A 309 8.52 -6.74 9.91
CA ILE A 309 8.88 -7.13 11.28
C ILE A 309 10.22 -7.86 11.28
N ASP A 310 10.43 -8.80 10.37
CA ASP A 310 11.67 -9.59 10.24
C ASP A 310 12.87 -8.68 9.96
N ILE A 311 12.72 -7.72 9.04
CA ILE A 311 13.74 -6.69 8.79
C ILE A 311 14.06 -5.90 10.08
N ARG A 312 13.04 -5.51 10.85
CA ARG A 312 13.24 -4.81 12.12
C ARG A 312 14.00 -5.67 13.13
N HIS A 313 13.61 -6.95 13.27
CA HIS A 313 14.29 -7.88 14.18
C HIS A 313 15.78 -8.05 13.82
N LEU A 314 16.08 -8.25 12.56
CA LEU A 314 17.46 -8.36 12.08
C LEU A 314 18.29 -7.08 12.32
N LEU A 315 17.69 -5.90 12.13
CA LEU A 315 18.32 -4.63 12.49
C LEU A 315 18.57 -4.53 14.01
N GLU A 316 17.65 -5.03 14.82
CA GLU A 316 17.74 -5.02 16.28
C GLU A 316 18.77 -6.03 16.80
N GLU A 317 18.95 -7.17 16.16
CA GLU A 317 20.00 -8.15 16.49
C GLU A 317 21.40 -7.56 16.35
N GLN A 318 21.58 -6.58 15.47
CA GLN A 318 22.85 -5.89 15.28
C GLN A 318 23.10 -4.73 16.25
N VAL A 319 22.09 -4.32 17.05
CA VAL A 319 22.25 -3.29 18.10
C VAL A 319 22.99 -3.91 19.29
N PRO A 320 24.01 -3.24 19.88
CA PRO A 320 24.65 -3.71 21.12
C PRO A 320 23.59 -3.96 22.20
N ALA A 321 23.61 -5.14 22.80
CA ALA A 321 22.72 -5.46 23.89
C ALA A 321 22.96 -4.51 25.07
N LEU A 322 21.89 -3.92 25.60
CA LEU A 322 21.92 -3.15 26.85
C LEU A 322 22.01 -4.08 28.07
N SER A 323 21.81 -5.37 27.87
CA SER A 323 21.91 -6.39 28.91
C SER A 323 22.86 -7.51 28.49
N PRO A 324 23.76 -7.95 29.39
CA PRO A 324 24.59 -9.13 29.15
C PRO A 324 23.82 -10.42 28.92
N ALA A 325 22.50 -10.44 29.19
CA ALA A 325 21.64 -11.60 29.09
C ALA A 325 21.06 -11.84 27.68
N THR A 326 21.18 -10.91 26.75
CA THR A 326 20.77 -11.14 25.37
C THR A 326 21.94 -11.80 24.61
N HIS A 327 21.83 -13.11 24.45
CA HIS A 327 22.74 -13.88 23.61
C HIS A 327 22.64 -13.39 22.17
N ARG A 328 23.73 -12.86 21.62
CA ARG A 328 23.85 -12.63 20.18
C ARG A 328 24.22 -13.97 19.55
N PRO A 329 23.57 -14.39 18.46
CA PRO A 329 24.13 -15.41 17.63
C PRO A 329 25.51 -14.95 17.13
N ASP A 330 26.50 -15.82 17.15
CA ASP A 330 27.84 -15.54 16.66
C ASP A 330 27.85 -15.10 15.17
N GLN A 331 26.79 -15.45 14.46
CA GLN A 331 26.48 -14.97 13.11
C GLN A 331 25.00 -14.54 13.06
N PRO A 332 24.70 -13.32 12.53
CA PRO A 332 23.31 -12.88 12.33
C PRO A 332 22.63 -13.78 11.31
N THR A 333 21.35 -14.04 11.49
CA THR A 333 20.53 -14.79 10.53
C THR A 333 20.55 -14.05 9.18
N PRO A 334 20.80 -14.74 8.05
CA PRO A 334 20.76 -14.11 6.73
C PRO A 334 19.33 -13.57 6.43
N LEU A 335 19.24 -12.38 5.82
CA LEU A 335 17.98 -11.70 5.53
C LEU A 335 17.02 -12.58 4.71
N ILE A 336 17.52 -13.24 3.68
CA ILE A 336 16.71 -14.06 2.77
C ILE A 336 16.21 -15.34 3.48
N GLU A 337 17.00 -15.89 4.41
CA GLU A 337 16.60 -17.04 5.21
C GLU A 337 15.48 -16.67 6.19
N GLU A 338 15.57 -15.52 6.84
CA GLU A 338 14.55 -15.05 7.80
C GLU A 338 13.23 -14.72 7.11
N VAL A 339 13.28 -13.97 6.00
CA VAL A 339 12.05 -13.58 5.25
C VAL A 339 11.46 -14.75 4.45
N GLY A 340 12.31 -15.66 3.99
CA GLY A 340 11.97 -16.76 3.11
C GLY A 340 11.89 -16.37 1.63
N SER A 341 12.68 -17.01 0.77
CA SER A 341 12.71 -16.74 -0.68
C SER A 341 11.33 -16.92 -1.33
N GLU A 342 10.58 -17.92 -0.92
CA GLU A 342 9.23 -18.20 -1.42
C GLU A 342 8.25 -17.08 -1.08
N SER A 343 8.33 -16.52 0.13
CA SER A 343 7.54 -15.35 0.54
C SER A 343 7.83 -14.14 -0.34
N ILE A 344 9.10 -13.93 -0.73
CA ILE A 344 9.50 -12.87 -1.65
C ILE A 344 8.90 -13.09 -3.04
N TRP A 345 8.90 -14.35 -3.51
CA TRP A 345 8.32 -14.71 -4.82
C TRP A 345 6.79 -14.60 -4.86
N ASP A 346 6.06 -14.80 -3.77
CA ASP A 346 4.60 -14.68 -3.71
C ASP A 346 4.07 -13.25 -4.00
N CYS A 347 4.94 -12.24 -4.07
CA CYS A 347 4.53 -10.86 -4.26
C CYS A 347 4.11 -10.56 -5.71
N VAL A 348 2.84 -10.26 -5.92
CA VAL A 348 2.26 -9.83 -7.22
C VAL A 348 2.33 -8.32 -7.46
N THR A 349 3.13 -7.57 -6.74
CA THR A 349 3.36 -6.11 -6.87
C THR A 349 2.11 -5.22 -6.97
N CYS A 350 0.96 -5.70 -6.54
CA CYS A 350 -0.32 -4.99 -6.70
C CYS A 350 -0.48 -3.72 -5.85
N GLY A 351 0.40 -3.49 -4.86
CA GLY A 351 0.39 -2.30 -4.00
C GLY A 351 -0.75 -2.22 -2.98
N ALA A 352 -1.55 -3.28 -2.78
CA ALA A 352 -2.63 -3.28 -1.78
C ALA A 352 -2.09 -3.03 -0.35
N CYS A 353 -0.96 -3.63 0.00
CA CYS A 353 -0.28 -3.43 1.28
C CYS A 353 0.14 -1.97 1.51
N VAL A 354 0.67 -1.30 0.49
CA VAL A 354 1.07 0.12 0.55
C VAL A 354 -0.15 1.02 0.69
N TYR A 355 -1.22 0.73 -0.05
CA TYR A 355 -2.47 1.48 0.03
C TYR A 355 -3.12 1.38 1.41
N GLU A 356 -3.14 0.18 2.00
CA GLU A 356 -3.76 -0.06 3.31
C GLU A 356 -2.91 0.41 4.50
N CYS A 357 -1.62 0.64 4.31
CA CYS A 357 -0.73 1.03 5.40
C CYS A 357 -1.08 2.43 5.94
N PRO A 358 -1.44 2.56 7.23
CA PRO A 358 -1.78 3.86 7.82
C PRO A 358 -0.57 4.79 7.98
N VAL A 359 0.64 4.23 8.02
CA VAL A 359 1.90 4.96 8.26
C VAL A 359 2.81 5.01 7.04
N PHE A 360 2.32 4.65 5.84
CA PHE A 360 3.01 4.78 4.55
C PHE A 360 4.29 3.95 4.39
N ILE A 361 4.31 2.73 4.89
CA ILE A 361 5.39 1.78 4.63
C ILE A 361 5.41 1.37 3.16
N GLU A 362 6.59 1.35 2.56
CA GLU A 362 6.82 1.05 1.14
C GLU A 362 7.18 -0.43 0.94
N HIS A 363 6.21 -1.34 1.17
CA HIS A 363 6.44 -2.79 1.14
C HIS A 363 6.91 -3.31 -0.22
N VAL A 364 6.30 -2.83 -1.33
CA VAL A 364 6.58 -3.35 -2.67
C VAL A 364 8.03 -3.11 -3.08
N PRO A 365 8.60 -1.89 -3.00
CA PRO A 365 10.02 -1.68 -3.26
C PRO A 365 10.92 -2.54 -2.40
N THR A 366 10.63 -2.67 -1.11
CA THR A 366 11.41 -3.49 -0.17
C THR A 366 11.46 -4.96 -0.58
N ILE A 367 10.33 -5.55 -0.96
CA ILE A 367 10.26 -6.94 -1.44
C ILE A 367 10.98 -7.08 -2.78
N MET A 368 10.82 -6.10 -3.68
CA MET A 368 11.47 -6.15 -5.00
C MET A 368 12.98 -6.00 -4.94
N ASP A 369 13.52 -5.24 -3.99
CA ASP A 369 14.96 -5.14 -3.80
C ASP A 369 15.57 -6.48 -3.33
N MET A 370 14.87 -7.23 -2.46
CA MET A 370 15.25 -8.61 -2.10
C MET A 370 15.11 -9.57 -3.30
N ARG A 371 14.07 -9.43 -4.13
CA ARG A 371 13.90 -10.24 -5.34
C ARG A 371 15.01 -9.99 -6.35
N ARG A 372 15.47 -8.74 -6.53
CA ARG A 372 16.63 -8.39 -7.36
C ARG A 372 17.89 -9.13 -6.91
N PHE A 373 18.17 -9.17 -5.61
CA PHE A 373 19.28 -9.91 -5.04
C PHE A 373 19.18 -11.41 -5.37
N LEU A 374 18.03 -12.03 -5.14
CA LEU A 374 17.80 -13.44 -5.48
C LEU A 374 18.07 -13.74 -6.96
N VAL A 375 17.63 -12.87 -7.86
CA VAL A 375 17.72 -13.11 -9.30
C VAL A 375 19.09 -12.78 -9.87
N MET A 376 19.65 -11.64 -9.50
CA MET A 376 20.87 -11.10 -10.14
C MET A 376 22.16 -11.52 -9.44
N GLU A 377 22.12 -11.88 -8.16
CA GLU A 377 23.32 -12.31 -7.42
C GLU A 377 23.29 -13.79 -7.07
N GLU A 378 22.17 -14.31 -6.57
CA GLU A 378 22.08 -15.72 -6.19
C GLU A 378 21.61 -16.66 -7.30
N THR A 379 21.06 -16.12 -8.40
CA THR A 379 20.42 -16.92 -9.47
C THR A 379 19.33 -17.85 -8.90
N ASN A 380 18.73 -17.47 -7.79
CA ASN A 380 17.72 -18.23 -7.07
C ASN A 380 16.31 -17.76 -7.46
N MET A 381 15.73 -18.41 -8.46
CA MET A 381 14.42 -18.07 -9.01
C MET A 381 13.67 -19.33 -9.48
N PRO A 382 12.32 -19.27 -9.56
CA PRO A 382 11.54 -20.34 -10.18
C PRO A 382 12.00 -20.61 -11.61
N GLU A 383 12.01 -21.88 -12.03
CA GLU A 383 12.43 -22.29 -13.37
C GLU A 383 11.62 -21.58 -14.47
N THR A 384 10.33 -21.40 -14.25
CA THR A 384 9.44 -20.68 -15.19
C THR A 384 9.79 -19.20 -15.31
N ALA A 385 10.25 -18.55 -14.21
CA ALA A 385 10.74 -17.17 -14.21
C ALA A 385 12.04 -17.07 -15.02
N GLN A 386 12.99 -17.99 -14.80
CA GLN A 386 14.24 -18.06 -15.54
C GLN A 386 14.00 -18.22 -17.05
N ALA A 387 13.16 -19.17 -17.42
CA ALA A 387 12.80 -19.41 -18.82
C ALA A 387 12.13 -18.18 -19.46
N THR A 388 11.35 -17.42 -18.70
CA THR A 388 10.73 -16.17 -19.17
C THR A 388 11.75 -15.06 -19.38
N LEU A 389 12.72 -14.92 -18.49
CA LEU A 389 13.82 -13.95 -18.66
C LEU A 389 14.67 -14.28 -19.89
N MET A 390 15.00 -15.55 -20.10
CA MET A 390 15.70 -16.00 -21.32
C MET A 390 14.90 -15.70 -22.59
N GLN A 391 13.58 -15.90 -22.57
CA GLN A 391 12.70 -15.58 -23.71
C GLN A 391 12.68 -14.07 -24.01
N LEU A 392 12.61 -13.25 -22.96
CA LEU A 392 12.69 -11.78 -23.06
C LEU A 392 14.01 -11.31 -23.67
N GLU A 393 15.11 -11.92 -23.29
CA GLU A 393 16.45 -11.61 -23.80
C GLU A 393 16.60 -12.01 -25.28
N GLN A 394 16.17 -13.24 -25.63
CA GLN A 394 16.37 -13.79 -26.96
C GLN A 394 15.38 -13.30 -28.01
N ARG A 395 14.11 -13.04 -27.62
CA ARG A 395 13.01 -12.72 -28.55
C ARG A 395 12.34 -11.37 -28.30
N GLY A 396 12.74 -10.64 -27.28
CA GLY A 396 12.14 -9.34 -26.93
C GLY A 396 10.70 -9.42 -26.41
N HIS A 397 10.22 -10.62 -26.00
CA HIS A 397 8.88 -10.80 -25.41
C HIS A 397 8.83 -12.04 -24.48
N PRO A 398 7.92 -12.06 -23.46
CA PRO A 398 7.89 -13.14 -22.47
C PRO A 398 7.09 -14.38 -22.89
N TRP A 399 6.37 -14.35 -24.01
CA TRP A 399 5.44 -15.41 -24.44
C TRP A 399 6.18 -16.57 -25.10
N ARG A 400 5.97 -17.78 -24.57
CA ARG A 400 6.51 -19.02 -25.11
C ARG A 400 5.46 -19.77 -25.97
N GLY A 401 5.89 -20.47 -27.01
CA GLY A 401 5.02 -21.33 -27.82
C GLY A 401 4.05 -20.59 -28.74
N THR A 402 4.03 -19.25 -28.76
CA THR A 402 3.20 -18.54 -29.74
C THR A 402 3.73 -18.70 -31.16
N GLN A 403 2.81 -18.89 -32.11
CA GLN A 403 3.07 -18.89 -33.55
C GLN A 403 2.78 -17.52 -34.18
N LEU A 404 2.16 -16.57 -33.42
CA LEU A 404 1.87 -15.22 -33.86
C LEU A 404 3.15 -14.39 -33.92
N THR A 405 3.27 -13.54 -34.92
CA THR A 405 4.25 -12.47 -35.02
C THR A 405 3.61 -11.15 -34.54
N ARG A 406 4.43 -10.12 -34.41
CA ARG A 406 3.89 -8.79 -34.06
C ARG A 406 3.03 -8.16 -35.15
N THR A 407 3.11 -8.66 -36.39
CA THR A 407 2.37 -8.15 -37.55
C THR A 407 1.21 -9.05 -37.97
N THR A 408 1.10 -10.29 -37.47
CA THR A 408 0.01 -11.22 -37.84
C THR A 408 -1.38 -10.56 -37.75
N TRP A 409 -1.68 -9.85 -36.70
CA TRP A 409 -2.96 -9.17 -36.51
C TRP A 409 -3.16 -8.00 -37.53
N ILE A 410 -2.09 -7.34 -37.99
CA ILE A 410 -2.12 -6.30 -39.02
C ILE A 410 -2.50 -6.92 -40.35
N GLU A 411 -1.89 -8.06 -40.70
CA GLU A 411 -2.18 -8.82 -41.93
C GLU A 411 -3.64 -9.31 -41.92
N GLU A 412 -4.13 -9.76 -40.78
CA GLU A 412 -5.53 -10.17 -40.60
C GLU A 412 -6.49 -8.99 -40.82
N MET A 413 -6.19 -7.80 -40.26
CA MET A 413 -7.01 -6.60 -40.48
C MET A 413 -6.95 -6.13 -41.93
N ALA A 414 -5.81 -6.22 -42.58
CA ALA A 414 -5.69 -5.90 -44.02
C ALA A 414 -6.53 -6.85 -44.86
N ALA A 415 -6.60 -8.15 -44.52
CA ALA A 415 -7.48 -9.12 -45.18
C ALA A 415 -8.98 -8.79 -44.93
N GLU A 416 -9.31 -8.15 -43.83
CA GLU A 416 -10.67 -7.60 -43.53
C GLU A 416 -10.92 -6.26 -44.26
N GLY A 417 -9.95 -5.73 -45.03
CA GLY A 417 -10.05 -4.43 -45.74
C GLY A 417 -9.76 -3.22 -44.87
N ILE A 418 -9.15 -3.41 -43.71
CA ILE A 418 -8.79 -2.34 -42.77
C ILE A 418 -7.28 -2.14 -42.78
N GLU A 419 -6.85 -0.96 -43.25
CA GLU A 419 -5.43 -0.58 -43.24
C GLU A 419 -5.03 0.00 -41.88
N VAL A 420 -4.00 -0.60 -41.26
CA VAL A 420 -3.45 -0.15 -39.98
C VAL A 420 -2.29 0.80 -40.24
N PRO A 421 -2.33 2.06 -39.76
CA PRO A 421 -1.26 3.02 -40.01
C PRO A 421 0.04 2.63 -39.30
N MET A 422 1.16 2.68 -40.01
CA MET A 422 2.49 2.55 -39.41
C MET A 422 2.99 3.91 -38.93
N PHE A 423 3.63 3.94 -37.74
CA PHE A 423 4.11 5.19 -37.15
C PHE A 423 5.37 5.70 -37.88
N ASP A 424 5.23 6.86 -38.52
CA ASP A 424 6.28 7.52 -39.34
C ASP A 424 6.79 8.86 -38.74
N GLY A 425 6.31 9.22 -37.55
CA GLY A 425 6.62 10.51 -36.90
C GLY A 425 5.60 11.61 -37.19
N GLY A 426 4.69 11.42 -38.14
CA GLY A 426 3.62 12.38 -38.47
C GLY A 426 2.33 12.17 -37.67
N HIS A 427 2.21 11.06 -36.96
CA HIS A 427 1.05 10.73 -36.16
C HIS A 427 1.09 11.41 -34.79
N GLU A 428 -0.11 11.74 -34.26
CA GLU A 428 -0.23 12.32 -32.91
C GLU A 428 0.13 11.31 -31.82
N TYR A 429 -0.31 10.04 -31.97
CA TYR A 429 -0.08 8.97 -31.01
C TYR A 429 0.70 7.82 -31.61
N LEU A 430 1.71 7.35 -30.89
CA LEU A 430 2.18 5.99 -31.03
C LEU A 430 1.19 5.07 -30.29
N PHE A 431 0.51 4.17 -31.00
CA PHE A 431 -0.24 3.10 -30.37
C PHE A 431 0.72 1.94 -30.05
N TRP A 432 1.13 1.87 -28.78
CA TRP A 432 1.93 0.78 -28.26
C TRP A 432 1.00 -0.41 -27.94
N VAL A 433 1.00 -1.39 -28.83
CA VAL A 433 0.15 -2.58 -28.75
C VAL A 433 0.56 -3.49 -27.58
N GLY A 434 1.87 -3.60 -27.36
CA GLY A 434 2.44 -4.46 -26.34
C GLY A 434 2.47 -5.93 -26.75
N CYS A 435 3.36 -6.69 -26.07
CA CYS A 435 3.57 -8.10 -26.40
C CYS A 435 2.30 -8.95 -26.25
N SER A 436 1.45 -8.68 -25.28
CA SER A 436 0.20 -9.43 -25.07
C SER A 436 -0.84 -9.13 -26.16
N GLY A 437 -0.98 -7.87 -26.55
CA GLY A 437 -1.91 -7.44 -27.58
C GLY A 437 -1.59 -7.97 -28.98
N ALA A 438 -0.31 -8.20 -29.25
CA ALA A 438 0.13 -8.70 -30.56
C ALA A 438 0.28 -10.23 -30.62
N LEU A 439 0.63 -10.89 -29.49
CA LEU A 439 1.10 -12.28 -29.48
C LEU A 439 0.18 -13.27 -28.73
N GLN A 440 -0.97 -12.79 -28.22
CA GLN A 440 -1.97 -13.62 -27.55
C GLN A 440 -3.31 -13.50 -28.27
N GLU A 441 -3.81 -14.59 -28.84
CA GLU A 441 -5.03 -14.63 -29.67
C GLU A 441 -6.21 -13.94 -29.03
N ARG A 442 -6.43 -14.15 -27.72
CA ARG A 442 -7.51 -13.49 -26.99
C ARG A 442 -7.37 -11.97 -26.98
N ASN A 443 -6.15 -11.47 -26.78
CA ASN A 443 -5.86 -10.05 -26.70
C ASN A 443 -5.70 -9.37 -28.07
N VAL A 444 -5.42 -10.13 -29.12
CA VAL A 444 -5.47 -9.66 -30.51
C VAL A 444 -6.87 -9.13 -30.85
N LYS A 445 -7.93 -9.77 -30.34
CA LYS A 445 -9.32 -9.27 -30.54
C LYS A 445 -9.49 -7.88 -29.92
N VAL A 446 -8.93 -7.63 -28.74
CA VAL A 446 -8.93 -6.31 -28.09
C VAL A 446 -8.15 -5.28 -28.89
N THR A 447 -7.00 -5.66 -29.45
CA THR A 447 -6.19 -4.81 -30.32
C THR A 447 -6.97 -4.38 -31.56
N LYS A 448 -7.60 -5.33 -32.25
CA LYS A 448 -8.41 -5.07 -33.45
C LYS A 448 -9.61 -4.17 -33.12
N ALA A 449 -10.30 -4.42 -32.02
CA ALA A 449 -11.40 -3.55 -31.55
C ALA A 449 -10.92 -2.12 -31.28
N THR A 450 -9.77 -1.97 -30.60
CA THR A 450 -9.18 -0.65 -30.29
C THR A 450 -8.83 0.10 -31.58
N VAL A 451 -8.24 -0.58 -32.56
CA VAL A 451 -7.87 0.03 -33.86
C VAL A 451 -9.13 0.47 -34.62
N ARG A 452 -10.18 -0.38 -34.69
CA ARG A 452 -11.45 0.01 -35.32
C ARG A 452 -12.05 1.28 -34.69
N LEU A 453 -12.06 1.36 -33.37
CA LEU A 453 -12.53 2.53 -32.63
C LEU A 453 -11.69 3.79 -32.91
N PHE A 454 -10.37 3.65 -32.99
CA PHE A 454 -9.49 4.78 -33.27
C PHE A 454 -9.68 5.29 -34.72
N LEU A 455 -9.82 4.39 -35.69
CA LEU A 455 -10.09 4.75 -37.07
C LEU A 455 -11.46 5.44 -37.21
N GLU A 456 -12.52 4.92 -36.58
CA GLU A 456 -13.85 5.53 -36.60
C GLU A 456 -13.86 6.92 -35.97
N ALA A 457 -13.15 7.09 -34.85
CA ALA A 457 -13.02 8.39 -34.17
C ALA A 457 -12.10 9.39 -34.88
N GLY A 458 -11.41 8.97 -35.96
CA GLY A 458 -10.44 9.82 -36.66
C GLY A 458 -9.21 10.15 -35.83
N VAL A 459 -8.78 9.25 -34.93
CA VAL A 459 -7.56 9.44 -34.14
C VAL A 459 -6.35 9.32 -35.05
N SER A 460 -5.42 10.29 -34.96
CA SER A 460 -4.13 10.22 -35.66
C SER A 460 -3.18 9.34 -34.85
N PHE A 461 -3.03 8.07 -35.23
CA PHE A 461 -2.15 7.10 -34.58
C PHE A 461 -1.40 6.24 -35.60
N GLY A 462 -0.30 5.64 -35.15
CA GLY A 462 0.42 4.62 -35.91
C GLY A 462 1.03 3.59 -34.97
N VAL A 463 1.34 2.39 -35.48
CA VAL A 463 1.95 1.28 -34.76
C VAL A 463 3.38 1.02 -35.25
N LEU A 464 4.20 0.36 -34.42
CA LEU A 464 5.59 0.03 -34.80
C LEU A 464 5.71 -1.32 -35.55
N GLY A 465 4.69 -2.18 -35.48
CA GLY A 465 4.75 -3.52 -36.06
C GLY A 465 5.90 -4.35 -35.49
N ASP A 466 6.74 -4.92 -36.37
CA ASP A 466 7.87 -5.77 -35.96
C ASP A 466 8.98 -5.01 -35.19
N GLU A 467 9.03 -3.67 -35.32
CA GLU A 467 9.99 -2.87 -34.57
C GLU A 467 9.59 -2.68 -33.10
N GLU A 468 8.39 -3.07 -32.70
CA GLU A 468 7.93 -2.94 -31.32
C GLU A 468 8.57 -3.97 -30.40
N GLY A 469 9.27 -3.53 -29.36
CA GLY A 469 9.86 -4.37 -28.33
C GLY A 469 8.91 -4.72 -27.16
N CYS A 470 9.50 -5.15 -26.05
CA CYS A 470 8.82 -5.20 -24.76
C CYS A 470 9.11 -3.93 -23.97
N SER A 471 8.16 -3.43 -23.19
CA SER A 471 8.39 -2.27 -22.31
C SER A 471 9.40 -2.52 -21.17
N GLY A 472 9.79 -3.79 -20.96
CA GLY A 472 10.70 -4.20 -19.89
C GLY A 472 10.00 -4.50 -18.56
N ASP A 473 8.71 -4.20 -18.40
CA ASP A 473 7.99 -4.46 -17.15
C ASP A 473 8.17 -5.89 -16.62
N PRO A 474 8.03 -6.97 -17.44
CA PRO A 474 8.23 -8.33 -16.96
C PRO A 474 9.62 -8.57 -16.38
N ALA A 475 10.67 -8.11 -17.05
CA ALA A 475 12.04 -8.23 -16.56
C ALA A 475 12.21 -7.56 -15.20
N ARG A 476 11.71 -6.32 -15.05
CA ARG A 476 11.80 -5.55 -13.82
C ARG A 476 11.03 -6.21 -12.67
N ARG A 477 9.81 -6.70 -12.93
CA ARG A 477 8.97 -7.37 -11.92
C ARG A 477 9.48 -8.75 -11.53
N LEU A 478 10.15 -9.43 -12.43
CA LEU A 478 10.87 -10.69 -12.13
C LEU A 478 12.19 -10.47 -11.39
N GLY A 479 12.68 -9.23 -11.27
CA GLY A 479 13.89 -8.88 -10.51
C GLY A 479 15.15 -8.72 -11.36
N ASN A 480 15.07 -8.82 -12.69
CA ASN A 480 16.21 -8.57 -13.58
C ASN A 480 16.21 -7.09 -14.03
N GLU A 481 16.81 -6.24 -13.20
CA GLU A 481 16.86 -4.81 -13.46
C GLU A 481 17.77 -4.47 -14.65
N TYR A 482 18.84 -5.26 -14.90
CA TYR A 482 19.74 -5.06 -16.03
C TYR A 482 19.01 -5.24 -17.36
N LEU A 483 18.33 -6.37 -17.52
CA LEU A 483 17.54 -6.65 -18.73
C LEU A 483 16.44 -5.62 -18.94
N TYR A 484 15.79 -5.17 -17.85
CA TYR A 484 14.81 -4.09 -17.91
C TYR A 484 15.41 -2.81 -18.48
N GLN A 485 16.55 -2.37 -17.94
CA GLN A 485 17.16 -1.09 -18.38
C GLN A 485 17.64 -1.16 -19.82
N MET A 486 18.18 -2.29 -20.26
CA MET A 486 18.53 -2.52 -21.66
C MET A 486 17.31 -2.38 -22.59
N GLN A 487 16.21 -3.05 -22.27
CA GLN A 487 14.98 -2.98 -23.08
C GLN A 487 14.37 -1.59 -23.08
N ALA A 488 14.29 -0.95 -21.90
CA ALA A 488 13.75 0.38 -21.75
C ALA A 488 14.58 1.43 -22.49
N GLN A 489 15.92 1.36 -22.41
CA GLN A 489 16.81 2.27 -23.14
C GLN A 489 16.66 2.11 -24.65
N GLY A 490 16.61 0.85 -25.15
CA GLY A 490 16.39 0.60 -26.58
C GLY A 490 15.07 1.20 -27.08
N ASN A 491 13.99 1.08 -26.32
CA ASN A 491 12.70 1.71 -26.66
C ASN A 491 12.79 3.25 -26.61
N ILE A 492 13.46 3.81 -25.60
CA ILE A 492 13.64 5.28 -25.48
C ILE A 492 14.41 5.84 -26.67
N ASP A 493 15.49 5.17 -27.09
CA ASP A 493 16.31 5.58 -28.24
C ASP A 493 15.51 5.51 -29.54
N GLN A 494 14.73 4.42 -29.73
CA GLN A 494 13.81 4.30 -30.86
C GLN A 494 12.75 5.39 -30.89
N PHE A 495 12.12 5.69 -29.73
CA PHE A 495 11.11 6.74 -29.64
C PHE A 495 11.69 8.12 -29.93
N LYS A 496 12.90 8.41 -29.44
CA LYS A 496 13.63 9.65 -29.76
C LYS A 496 13.92 9.74 -31.27
N ALA A 497 14.41 8.66 -31.89
CA ALA A 497 14.70 8.60 -33.31
C ALA A 497 13.46 8.82 -34.20
N LYS A 498 12.29 8.33 -33.77
CA LYS A 498 11.01 8.45 -34.50
C LYS A 498 10.22 9.73 -34.10
N GLY A 499 10.70 10.51 -33.16
CA GLY A 499 10.03 11.77 -32.75
C GLY A 499 8.74 11.54 -31.93
N VAL A 500 8.61 10.38 -31.25
CA VAL A 500 7.45 10.06 -30.44
C VAL A 500 7.30 11.05 -29.27
N GLN A 501 6.11 11.62 -29.10
CA GLN A 501 5.76 12.51 -27.99
C GLN A 501 4.64 11.93 -27.12
N LYS A 502 3.64 11.31 -27.76
CA LYS A 502 2.45 10.78 -27.11
C LYS A 502 2.32 9.27 -27.38
N ILE A 503 2.00 8.53 -26.35
CA ILE A 503 1.84 7.07 -26.42
C ILE A 503 0.47 6.71 -25.86
N VAL A 504 -0.28 5.89 -26.58
CA VAL A 504 -1.48 5.24 -26.07
C VAL A 504 -1.23 3.73 -26.00
N THR A 505 -1.63 3.09 -24.91
CA THR A 505 -1.51 1.64 -24.76
C THR A 505 -2.68 1.06 -23.99
N MET A 506 -3.04 -0.19 -24.30
CA MET A 506 -4.10 -0.93 -23.58
C MET A 506 -3.57 -1.74 -22.40
N CYS A 507 -2.26 -1.85 -22.24
CA CYS A 507 -1.66 -2.59 -21.14
C CYS A 507 -1.30 -1.66 -19.97
N PRO A 508 -1.92 -1.81 -18.78
CA PRO A 508 -1.59 -1.02 -17.59
C PRO A 508 -0.14 -1.15 -17.14
N HIS A 509 0.50 -2.28 -17.38
CA HIS A 509 1.90 -2.51 -17.06
C HIS A 509 2.80 -1.67 -17.95
N CYS A 510 2.60 -1.72 -19.29
CA CYS A 510 3.32 -0.85 -20.22
C CYS A 510 3.06 0.63 -19.93
N PHE A 511 1.80 1.00 -19.68
CA PHE A 511 1.40 2.34 -19.30
C PHE A 511 2.18 2.85 -18.07
N ASN A 512 2.20 2.07 -16.98
CA ASN A 512 2.90 2.44 -15.75
C ASN A 512 4.41 2.58 -15.98
N THR A 513 5.01 1.64 -16.68
CA THR A 513 6.45 1.60 -16.94
C THR A 513 6.89 2.79 -17.79
N MET A 514 6.22 3.05 -18.90
CA MET A 514 6.57 4.17 -19.79
C MET A 514 6.29 5.52 -19.14
N LYS A 515 5.18 5.67 -18.43
CA LYS A 515 4.78 6.93 -17.78
C LYS A 515 5.64 7.27 -16.57
N ASN A 516 5.90 6.28 -15.71
CA ASN A 516 6.42 6.52 -14.36
C ASN A 516 7.87 6.06 -14.18
N GLU A 517 8.37 5.13 -14.98
CA GLU A 517 9.68 4.54 -14.82
C GLU A 517 10.68 4.93 -15.92
N TYR A 518 10.25 5.11 -17.18
CA TYR A 518 11.12 5.64 -18.26
C TYR A 518 11.70 7.03 -17.95
N PRO A 519 11.00 7.94 -17.25
CA PRO A 519 11.60 9.21 -16.83
C PRO A 519 12.87 9.09 -15.98
N GLN A 520 13.09 7.94 -15.35
CA GLN A 520 14.32 7.64 -14.59
C GLN A 520 15.55 7.45 -15.51
N MET A 521 15.32 7.27 -16.81
CA MET A 521 16.31 7.07 -17.88
C MET A 521 16.15 8.11 -18.99
N ASP A 522 15.66 9.29 -18.65
CA ASP A 522 15.46 10.44 -19.56
C ASP A 522 14.45 10.18 -20.71
N GLY A 523 13.51 9.25 -20.50
CA GLY A 523 12.39 8.96 -21.40
C GLY A 523 11.10 9.63 -20.94
N HIS A 524 10.83 10.86 -21.42
CA HIS A 524 9.66 11.65 -21.01
C HIS A 524 8.62 11.70 -22.13
N TYR A 525 7.46 11.04 -21.92
CA TYR A 525 6.37 10.95 -22.89
C TYR A 525 5.03 11.24 -22.22
N GLU A 526 4.08 11.78 -22.99
CA GLU A 526 2.66 11.78 -22.58
C GLU A 526 2.10 10.38 -22.83
N VAL A 527 1.96 9.58 -21.77
CA VAL A 527 1.42 8.23 -21.88
C VAL A 527 0.00 8.20 -21.40
N ILE A 528 -0.92 7.67 -22.22
CA ILE A 528 -2.35 7.57 -21.94
C ILE A 528 -2.76 6.10 -22.00
N HIS A 529 -3.57 5.67 -21.05
CA HIS A 529 -4.21 4.35 -21.09
C HIS A 529 -5.40 4.38 -22.06
N HIS A 530 -5.63 3.32 -22.85
CA HIS A 530 -6.70 3.29 -23.85
C HIS A 530 -8.07 3.64 -23.28
N SER A 531 -8.41 3.17 -22.06
CA SER A 531 -9.70 3.48 -21.43
C SER A 531 -9.93 4.98 -21.19
N VAL A 532 -8.85 5.76 -20.97
CA VAL A 532 -8.93 7.21 -20.80
C VAL A 532 -9.14 7.89 -22.15
N LEU A 533 -8.45 7.40 -23.20
CA LEU A 533 -8.64 7.95 -24.55
C LEU A 533 -10.05 7.62 -25.07
N LEU A 534 -10.52 6.39 -24.91
CA LEU A 534 -11.88 5.98 -25.29
C LEU A 534 -12.95 6.82 -24.59
N GLU A 535 -12.80 7.06 -23.28
CA GLU A 535 -13.70 7.93 -22.53
C GLU A 535 -13.74 9.36 -23.12
N ARG A 536 -12.59 9.91 -23.45
CA ARG A 536 -12.48 11.23 -24.08
C ARG A 536 -13.19 11.26 -25.43
N LEU A 537 -12.96 10.24 -26.28
CA LEU A 537 -13.59 10.16 -27.61
C LEU A 537 -15.12 10.04 -27.56
N VAL A 538 -15.64 9.30 -26.57
CA VAL A 538 -17.08 9.21 -26.32
C VAL A 538 -17.63 10.57 -25.84
N THR A 539 -16.94 11.22 -24.91
CA THR A 539 -17.36 12.52 -24.35
C THR A 539 -17.33 13.63 -25.39
N GLU A 540 -16.36 13.60 -26.32
CA GLU A 540 -16.26 14.53 -27.45
C GLU A 540 -17.27 14.22 -28.58
N GLY A 541 -18.03 13.13 -28.49
CA GLY A 541 -18.98 12.69 -29.50
C GLY A 541 -18.37 12.15 -30.79
N LYS A 542 -17.05 11.84 -30.76
CA LYS A 542 -16.34 11.20 -31.87
C LYS A 542 -16.66 9.71 -31.98
N LEU A 543 -16.94 9.06 -30.86
CA LEU A 543 -17.54 7.73 -30.79
C LEU A 543 -18.97 7.87 -30.25
N ARG A 544 -19.92 7.23 -30.93
CA ARG A 544 -21.36 7.31 -30.59
C ARG A 544 -21.89 5.92 -30.30
N PRO A 545 -21.79 5.45 -29.05
CA PRO A 545 -22.41 4.17 -28.68
C PRO A 545 -23.93 4.26 -28.78
N GLU A 546 -24.54 3.26 -29.37
CA GLU A 546 -26.00 3.11 -29.44
C GLU A 546 -26.48 2.11 -28.41
N SER A 547 -27.34 2.54 -27.49
CA SER A 547 -27.87 1.70 -26.39
C SER A 547 -28.67 0.48 -26.89
N ALA A 548 -29.01 0.41 -28.17
CA ALA A 548 -29.79 -0.68 -28.75
C ALA A 548 -28.90 -1.86 -29.20
N ASN A 549 -27.59 -1.70 -29.26
CA ASN A 549 -26.65 -2.70 -29.78
C ASN A 549 -26.14 -3.61 -28.67
N GLY A 550 -26.36 -4.92 -28.79
CA GLY A 550 -25.67 -6.05 -28.17
C GLY A 550 -25.55 -6.14 -26.64
N LEU A 551 -25.37 -5.03 -25.93
CA LEU A 551 -25.10 -5.00 -24.48
C LEU A 551 -26.24 -4.44 -23.64
N SER A 552 -27.30 -3.91 -24.28
CA SER A 552 -28.48 -3.41 -23.58
C SER A 552 -29.15 -4.52 -22.76
N GLY A 553 -29.43 -4.25 -21.50
CA GLY A 553 -30.01 -5.21 -20.56
C GLY A 553 -29.04 -6.23 -19.98
N LYS A 554 -27.78 -6.27 -20.43
CA LYS A 554 -26.71 -7.06 -19.79
C LYS A 554 -26.20 -6.37 -18.54
N THR A 555 -25.86 -7.17 -17.53
CA THR A 555 -25.17 -6.68 -16.33
C THR A 555 -23.68 -6.97 -16.44
N ALA A 556 -22.86 -5.95 -16.22
CA ALA A 556 -21.41 -6.08 -16.23
C ALA A 556 -20.84 -5.72 -14.85
N THR A 557 -19.84 -6.46 -14.42
CA THR A 557 -19.02 -6.08 -13.28
C THR A 557 -17.62 -5.66 -13.78
N TYR A 558 -17.04 -4.62 -13.17
CA TYR A 558 -15.77 -4.09 -13.63
C TYR A 558 -14.63 -4.48 -12.69
N HIS A 559 -13.54 -5.00 -13.25
CA HIS A 559 -12.31 -5.27 -12.52
C HIS A 559 -11.33 -4.11 -12.61
N ASP A 560 -11.08 -3.44 -11.48
CA ASP A 560 -10.07 -2.39 -11.37
C ASP A 560 -8.66 -2.99 -11.43
N ALA A 561 -8.00 -2.92 -12.58
CA ALA A 561 -6.63 -3.36 -12.73
C ALA A 561 -5.69 -2.51 -11.83
N CYS A 562 -4.88 -3.16 -11.01
CA CYS A 562 -4.11 -2.50 -9.95
C CYS A 562 -3.18 -1.39 -10.48
N TYR A 563 -2.59 -1.56 -11.66
CA TYR A 563 -1.65 -0.59 -12.24
C TYR A 563 -2.32 0.66 -12.82
N ILE A 564 -3.61 0.65 -13.13
CA ILE A 564 -4.34 1.87 -13.49
C ILE A 564 -5.08 2.45 -12.28
N ALA A 565 -5.76 1.64 -11.49
CA ALA A 565 -6.58 2.11 -10.37
C ALA A 565 -5.74 2.51 -9.14
N ARG A 566 -4.93 1.57 -8.62
CA ARG A 566 -4.22 1.78 -7.34
C ARG A 566 -2.92 2.55 -7.51
N HIS A 567 -2.18 2.28 -8.59
CA HIS A 567 -0.91 2.95 -8.85
C HIS A 567 -1.07 4.31 -9.56
N ASN A 568 -2.06 4.48 -10.42
CA ASN A 568 -2.21 5.67 -11.25
C ASN A 568 -3.51 6.47 -11.09
N ASP A 569 -4.36 6.11 -10.11
CA ASP A 569 -5.59 6.85 -9.75
C ASP A 569 -6.65 6.98 -10.87
N ILE A 570 -6.60 6.14 -11.89
CA ILE A 570 -7.61 6.07 -12.96
C ILE A 570 -8.74 5.13 -12.49
N LEU A 571 -9.87 5.70 -12.10
CA LEU A 571 -10.97 4.99 -11.45
C LEU A 571 -12.31 5.17 -12.15
N ASP A 572 -12.60 6.37 -12.61
CA ASP A 572 -13.93 6.75 -13.13
C ASP A 572 -14.02 6.69 -14.64
N GLU A 573 -12.92 6.92 -15.35
CA GLU A 573 -12.84 6.87 -16.82
C GLU A 573 -13.28 5.49 -17.37
N PRO A 574 -12.77 4.35 -16.86
CA PRO A 574 -13.22 3.03 -17.30
C PRO A 574 -14.72 2.80 -17.08
N ARG A 575 -15.25 3.31 -15.95
CA ARG A 575 -16.68 3.19 -15.60
C ARG A 575 -17.56 4.00 -16.52
N ARG A 576 -17.10 5.21 -16.93
CA ARG A 576 -17.83 6.04 -17.91
C ARG A 576 -17.85 5.38 -19.29
N VAL A 577 -16.76 4.75 -19.72
CA VAL A 577 -16.76 3.94 -20.95
C VAL A 577 -17.76 2.79 -20.85
N LEU A 578 -17.71 2.01 -19.76
CA LEU A 578 -18.63 0.91 -19.57
C LEU A 578 -20.10 1.39 -19.59
N ALA A 579 -20.42 2.45 -18.86
CA ALA A 579 -21.76 3.00 -18.82
C ALA A 579 -22.26 3.46 -20.21
N SER A 580 -21.38 3.97 -21.07
CA SER A 580 -21.73 4.42 -22.41
C SER A 580 -22.14 3.27 -23.34
N THR A 581 -21.73 2.03 -23.04
CA THR A 581 -22.09 0.84 -23.85
C THR A 581 -23.52 0.35 -23.65
N GLY A 582 -24.26 0.91 -22.69
CA GLY A 582 -25.62 0.49 -22.33
C GLY A 582 -25.70 -0.71 -21.39
N ALA A 583 -24.57 -1.27 -20.97
CA ALA A 583 -24.54 -2.31 -19.93
C ALA A 583 -24.75 -1.72 -18.53
N ASN A 584 -25.43 -2.47 -17.67
CA ASN A 584 -25.68 -2.09 -16.28
C ASN A 584 -24.49 -2.46 -15.40
N LEU A 585 -23.80 -1.47 -14.84
CA LEU A 585 -22.66 -1.72 -13.94
C LEU A 585 -23.15 -2.22 -12.57
N LYS A 586 -22.60 -3.35 -12.10
CA LYS A 586 -22.75 -3.87 -10.75
C LYS A 586 -21.35 -4.09 -10.15
N GLU A 587 -20.98 -3.27 -9.19
CA GLU A 587 -19.66 -3.32 -8.58
C GLU A 587 -19.45 -4.58 -7.74
N MET A 588 -18.23 -5.13 -7.78
CA MET A 588 -17.77 -6.12 -6.79
C MET A 588 -17.61 -5.47 -5.41
N VAL A 589 -17.68 -6.27 -4.35
CA VAL A 589 -17.52 -5.78 -2.96
C VAL A 589 -16.18 -5.05 -2.79
N ARG A 590 -15.10 -5.61 -3.33
CA ARG A 590 -13.78 -4.98 -3.35
C ARG A 590 -13.55 -4.36 -4.72
N CYS A 591 -13.77 -3.06 -4.83
CA CYS A 591 -13.63 -2.31 -6.08
C CYS A 591 -12.71 -1.07 -5.89
N ARG A 592 -12.45 -0.36 -6.95
CA ARG A 592 -11.62 0.84 -6.99
C ARG A 592 -10.22 0.56 -6.40
N LYS A 593 -9.68 1.41 -5.52
CA LYS A 593 -8.37 1.20 -4.88
C LYS A 593 -8.33 0.01 -3.91
N GLU A 594 -9.48 -0.48 -3.46
CA GLU A 594 -9.59 -1.65 -2.59
C GLU A 594 -9.76 -2.97 -3.36
N ALA A 595 -9.77 -2.90 -4.71
CA ALA A 595 -9.96 -4.06 -5.56
C ALA A 595 -8.97 -5.19 -5.22
N PHE A 596 -9.49 -6.43 -5.20
CA PHE A 596 -8.63 -7.61 -5.12
C PHE A 596 -7.89 -7.81 -6.44
N CYS A 597 -6.64 -8.26 -6.39
CA CYS A 597 -5.80 -8.43 -7.57
C CYS A 597 -6.27 -9.62 -8.43
N CYS A 598 -6.02 -9.55 -9.74
CA CYS A 598 -6.20 -10.70 -10.64
C CYS A 598 -5.10 -11.77 -10.51
N GLY A 599 -3.96 -11.43 -9.90
CA GLY A 599 -2.85 -12.36 -9.68
C GLY A 599 -1.68 -12.25 -10.66
N ALA A 600 -1.84 -11.65 -11.83
CA ALA A 600 -0.82 -11.67 -12.90
C ALA A 600 0.43 -10.80 -12.64
N GLY A 601 0.33 -9.80 -11.75
CA GLY A 601 1.43 -8.86 -11.48
C GLY A 601 2.67 -9.54 -10.88
N GLY A 602 3.78 -8.79 -10.74
CA GLY A 602 5.00 -9.31 -10.15
C GLY A 602 5.68 -10.45 -10.96
N GLY A 603 5.33 -10.59 -12.23
CA GLY A 603 5.78 -11.69 -13.07
C GLY A 603 4.96 -12.97 -12.95
N HIS A 604 3.93 -13.02 -12.12
CA HIS A 604 3.10 -14.21 -11.89
C HIS A 604 2.27 -14.64 -13.11
N MET A 605 2.18 -13.81 -14.16
CA MET A 605 1.65 -14.25 -15.44
C MET A 605 2.42 -15.46 -16.02
N TRP A 606 3.68 -15.63 -15.62
CA TRP A 606 4.60 -16.65 -16.13
C TRP A 606 5.20 -17.54 -15.03
N VAL A 607 4.96 -17.21 -13.76
CA VAL A 607 5.40 -18.01 -12.61
C VAL A 607 4.26 -18.90 -12.15
N GLU A 608 4.52 -20.20 -12.07
CA GLU A 608 3.53 -21.18 -11.65
C GLU A 608 3.21 -21.05 -10.16
N GLU A 609 1.92 -20.97 -9.83
CA GLU A 609 1.44 -20.93 -8.44
C GLU A 609 1.30 -22.34 -7.88
N SER A 610 2.27 -22.78 -7.07
CA SER A 610 2.29 -24.14 -6.50
C SER A 610 1.61 -24.28 -5.14
N ARG A 611 1.19 -23.15 -4.50
CA ARG A 611 0.67 -23.13 -3.11
C ARG A 611 -0.62 -22.37 -2.98
N GLY A 612 -1.44 -22.82 -2.05
CA GLY A 612 -2.70 -22.19 -1.73
C GLY A 612 -3.69 -22.23 -2.91
N ARG A 613 -4.65 -21.32 -2.88
CA ARG A 613 -5.60 -21.13 -3.97
C ARG A 613 -5.02 -20.17 -5.01
N HIS A 614 -5.39 -20.34 -6.28
CA HIS A 614 -5.05 -19.36 -7.32
C HIS A 614 -5.74 -18.02 -7.04
N ILE A 615 -4.98 -16.92 -7.18
CA ILE A 615 -5.49 -15.57 -6.88
C ILE A 615 -6.63 -15.19 -7.83
N ASN A 616 -6.50 -15.53 -9.13
CA ASN A 616 -7.53 -15.26 -10.13
C ASN A 616 -8.84 -16.00 -9.84
N HIS A 617 -8.80 -17.25 -9.33
CA HIS A 617 -10.01 -17.99 -8.99
C HIS A 617 -10.82 -17.27 -7.89
N VAL A 618 -10.13 -16.84 -6.81
CA VAL A 618 -10.78 -16.08 -5.72
C VAL A 618 -11.38 -14.77 -6.23
N ARG A 619 -10.69 -14.08 -7.17
CA ARG A 619 -11.24 -12.86 -7.77
C ARG A 619 -12.40 -13.12 -8.71
N THR A 620 -12.39 -14.21 -9.44
CA THR A 620 -13.48 -14.63 -10.34
C THR A 620 -14.71 -15.03 -9.54
N GLU A 621 -14.56 -15.73 -8.42
CA GLU A 621 -15.66 -16.03 -7.49
C GLU A 621 -16.34 -14.74 -6.99
N GLU A 622 -15.56 -13.72 -6.59
CA GLU A 622 -16.11 -12.42 -6.19
C GLU A 622 -16.87 -11.72 -7.35
N ALA A 623 -16.41 -11.90 -8.58
CA ALA A 623 -17.14 -11.41 -9.75
C ALA A 623 -18.44 -12.19 -9.95
N ALA A 624 -18.43 -13.53 -9.81
CA ALA A 624 -19.62 -14.38 -9.91
C ALA A 624 -20.69 -14.06 -8.87
N GLU A 625 -20.29 -13.72 -7.63
CA GLU A 625 -21.19 -13.28 -6.56
C GLU A 625 -22.02 -12.04 -6.95
N THR A 626 -21.57 -11.24 -7.91
CA THR A 626 -22.34 -10.12 -8.43
C THR A 626 -23.55 -10.56 -9.25
N GLY A 627 -23.53 -11.77 -9.79
CA GLY A 627 -24.52 -12.28 -10.76
C GLY A 627 -24.46 -11.57 -12.12
N ALA A 628 -23.36 -10.92 -12.46
CA ALA A 628 -23.17 -10.24 -13.73
C ALA A 628 -23.05 -11.23 -14.89
N ASP A 629 -23.44 -10.77 -16.09
CA ASP A 629 -23.27 -11.51 -17.35
C ASP A 629 -21.85 -11.38 -17.89
N ILE A 630 -21.19 -10.24 -17.57
CA ILE A 630 -19.92 -9.83 -18.16
C ILE A 630 -18.95 -9.40 -17.06
N ILE A 631 -17.72 -9.87 -17.14
CA ILE A 631 -16.58 -9.32 -16.41
C ILE A 631 -15.86 -8.35 -17.36
N ALA A 632 -16.04 -7.05 -17.11
CA ALA A 632 -15.36 -6.02 -17.88
C ALA A 632 -13.97 -5.77 -17.33
N VAL A 633 -12.96 -5.75 -18.19
CA VAL A 633 -11.56 -5.49 -17.87
C VAL A 633 -10.98 -4.38 -18.74
N ALA A 634 -9.81 -3.87 -18.38
CA ALA A 634 -9.04 -2.92 -19.17
C ALA A 634 -7.53 -3.25 -19.02
N CYS A 635 -7.20 -4.53 -19.15
CA CYS A 635 -5.83 -5.02 -19.00
C CYS A 635 -5.70 -6.40 -19.65
N PRO A 636 -4.75 -6.59 -20.58
CA PRO A 636 -4.58 -7.88 -21.27
C PRO A 636 -4.16 -9.02 -20.32
N PHE A 637 -3.46 -8.72 -19.22
CA PHE A 637 -3.13 -9.72 -18.21
C PHE A 637 -4.35 -10.10 -17.37
N CYS A 638 -5.16 -9.10 -16.95
CA CYS A 638 -6.40 -9.39 -16.25
C CYS A 638 -7.38 -10.18 -17.13
N MET A 639 -7.44 -9.90 -18.45
CA MET A 639 -8.20 -10.67 -19.42
C MET A 639 -7.85 -12.15 -19.33
N GLN A 640 -6.57 -12.49 -19.47
CA GLN A 640 -6.09 -13.87 -19.44
C GLN A 640 -6.41 -14.57 -18.10
N MET A 641 -6.23 -13.85 -16.98
CA MET A 641 -6.48 -14.40 -15.65
C MET A 641 -7.96 -14.66 -15.38
N PHE A 642 -8.86 -13.84 -15.93
CA PHE A 642 -10.30 -14.07 -15.80
C PHE A 642 -10.82 -15.14 -16.75
N GLU A 643 -10.30 -15.24 -17.96
CA GLU A 643 -10.63 -16.35 -18.90
C GLU A 643 -10.32 -17.70 -18.23
N ASP A 644 -9.12 -17.84 -17.64
CA ASP A 644 -8.75 -19.03 -16.87
C ASP A 644 -9.66 -19.23 -15.63
N GLY A 645 -9.92 -18.15 -14.88
CA GLY A 645 -10.74 -18.19 -13.69
C GLY A 645 -12.20 -18.59 -13.96
N VAL A 646 -12.82 -18.09 -15.03
CA VAL A 646 -14.19 -18.43 -15.43
C VAL A 646 -14.29 -19.92 -15.77
N GLY A 647 -13.32 -20.45 -16.53
CA GLY A 647 -13.26 -21.89 -16.85
C GLY A 647 -13.18 -22.75 -15.58
N SER A 648 -12.39 -22.33 -14.60
CA SER A 648 -12.24 -23.03 -13.31
C SER A 648 -13.51 -23.00 -12.46
N VAL A 649 -14.16 -21.83 -12.31
CA VAL A 649 -15.39 -21.66 -11.51
C VAL A 649 -16.54 -22.43 -12.14
N SER A 650 -16.70 -22.38 -13.47
CA SER A 650 -17.72 -23.13 -14.21
C SER A 650 -17.54 -24.64 -14.04
N SER A 651 -16.30 -25.13 -14.08
CA SER A 651 -16.00 -26.55 -13.87
C SER A 651 -16.32 -26.99 -12.44
N ALA A 652 -16.03 -26.17 -11.44
CA ALA A 652 -16.29 -26.46 -10.02
C ALA A 652 -17.79 -26.52 -9.69
N SER A 653 -18.63 -25.71 -10.37
CA SER A 653 -20.09 -25.70 -10.19
C SER A 653 -20.83 -26.80 -10.99
N GLY A 654 -20.12 -27.65 -11.71
CA GLY A 654 -20.69 -28.70 -12.55
C GLY A 654 -21.51 -28.16 -13.72
N GLY A 655 -21.20 -26.95 -14.19
CA GLY A 655 -21.90 -26.27 -15.28
C GLY A 655 -23.26 -25.69 -14.92
N ALA A 656 -23.62 -25.66 -13.64
CA ALA A 656 -24.89 -25.14 -13.15
C ALA A 656 -24.94 -23.61 -13.03
N GLU A 657 -23.79 -22.94 -12.97
CA GLU A 657 -23.70 -21.49 -12.95
C GLU A 657 -23.67 -20.91 -14.35
N LYS A 658 -24.24 -19.74 -14.51
CA LYS A 658 -24.26 -19.00 -15.76
C LYS A 658 -22.81 -18.67 -16.17
N GLU A 659 -22.39 -19.09 -17.35
CA GLU A 659 -21.09 -18.77 -17.92
C GLU A 659 -20.97 -17.25 -18.12
N MET A 660 -20.02 -16.62 -17.39
CA MET A 660 -19.71 -15.20 -17.53
C MET A 660 -18.78 -14.98 -18.71
N GLN A 661 -19.05 -13.96 -19.49
CA GLN A 661 -18.16 -13.54 -20.58
C GLN A 661 -17.12 -12.54 -20.06
N VAL A 662 -15.86 -12.70 -20.44
CA VAL A 662 -14.82 -11.70 -20.13
C VAL A 662 -14.60 -10.82 -21.35
N LEU A 663 -14.79 -9.49 -21.18
CA LEU A 663 -14.63 -8.51 -22.26
C LEU A 663 -13.76 -7.34 -21.83
N ASP A 664 -12.91 -6.87 -22.73
CA ASP A 664 -12.25 -5.59 -22.55
C ASP A 664 -13.21 -4.43 -22.86
N LEU A 665 -12.99 -3.28 -22.23
CA LEU A 665 -13.80 -2.08 -22.48
C LEU A 665 -13.80 -1.65 -23.95
N ALA A 666 -12.69 -1.88 -24.66
CA ALA A 666 -12.61 -1.61 -26.09
C ALA A 666 -13.52 -2.55 -26.91
N GLU A 667 -13.60 -3.84 -26.55
CA GLU A 667 -14.53 -4.78 -27.20
C GLU A 667 -15.98 -4.40 -26.93
N MET A 668 -16.29 -4.07 -25.66
CA MET A 668 -17.65 -3.64 -25.28
C MET A 668 -18.08 -2.38 -26.03
N LEU A 669 -17.18 -1.43 -26.19
CA LEU A 669 -17.45 -0.20 -26.92
C LEU A 669 -17.56 -0.46 -28.44
N ASP A 670 -16.67 -1.29 -29.01
CA ASP A 670 -16.69 -1.71 -30.40
C ASP A 670 -18.03 -2.36 -30.79
N MET A 671 -18.58 -3.21 -29.91
CA MET A 671 -19.90 -3.84 -30.07
C MET A 671 -21.07 -2.85 -29.98
N SER A 672 -20.87 -1.67 -29.40
CA SER A 672 -21.91 -0.68 -29.13
C SER A 672 -21.89 0.51 -30.09
N VAL A 673 -20.76 0.77 -30.79
CA VAL A 673 -20.63 1.91 -31.70
C VAL A 673 -21.32 1.63 -33.04
N ALA A 674 -22.07 2.62 -33.55
CA ALA A 674 -22.52 2.63 -34.93
C ALA A 674 -21.39 3.17 -35.84
N TYR A 675 -20.84 2.28 -36.66
CA TYR A 675 -19.78 2.64 -37.61
C TYR A 675 -20.34 3.40 -38.81
N SER A 676 -19.65 4.47 -39.20
CA SER A 676 -20.03 5.31 -40.35
C SER A 676 -19.85 4.57 -41.69
N LYS A 677 -18.99 3.55 -41.73
CA LYS A 677 -18.80 2.63 -42.87
C LYS A 677 -18.99 1.20 -42.38
N PRO A 678 -19.59 0.29 -43.21
CA PRO A 678 -19.68 -1.10 -42.80
C PRO A 678 -18.27 -1.68 -42.62
N VAL A 679 -17.92 -1.94 -41.37
CA VAL A 679 -16.75 -2.73 -41.05
C VAL A 679 -17.17 -4.19 -41.24
N ALA A 680 -16.41 -4.99 -42.00
CA ALA A 680 -16.67 -6.41 -42.14
C ALA A 680 -16.70 -7.04 -40.75
N THR A 681 -17.89 -7.40 -40.27
CA THR A 681 -18.05 -8.11 -39.00
C THR A 681 -17.48 -9.49 -39.20
N ALA A 682 -16.54 -9.93 -38.35
CA ALA A 682 -16.06 -11.30 -38.34
C ALA A 682 -17.27 -12.25 -38.30
N ALA A 683 -17.32 -13.19 -39.23
CA ALA A 683 -18.35 -14.21 -39.24
C ALA A 683 -18.41 -14.93 -37.90
N PRO A 684 -19.61 -15.30 -37.40
CA PRO A 684 -19.73 -16.07 -36.17
C PRO A 684 -18.84 -17.32 -36.28
N PRO A 685 -18.25 -17.79 -35.17
CA PRO A 685 -17.37 -18.96 -35.21
C PRO A 685 -18.08 -20.11 -35.91
N VAL A 686 -17.42 -20.67 -36.92
CA VAL A 686 -17.89 -21.88 -37.62
C VAL A 686 -18.06 -22.95 -36.54
N GLN A 687 -19.27 -23.38 -36.30
CA GLN A 687 -19.52 -24.55 -35.47
C GLN A 687 -18.77 -25.74 -36.12
N ASP A 688 -17.91 -26.38 -35.34
CA ASP A 688 -17.28 -27.60 -35.77
C ASP A 688 -18.34 -28.61 -36.26
N PRO A 689 -18.13 -29.28 -37.38
CA PRO A 689 -19.05 -30.29 -37.85
C PRO A 689 -19.18 -31.39 -36.77
N PRO A 690 -20.38 -31.94 -36.55
CA PRO A 690 -20.54 -33.02 -35.58
C PRO A 690 -19.61 -34.17 -35.93
N PRO A 691 -19.06 -34.90 -34.95
CA PRO A 691 -18.16 -36.01 -35.18
C PRO A 691 -18.88 -37.04 -36.08
N ALA A 692 -18.18 -37.48 -37.12
CA ALA A 692 -18.68 -38.48 -38.03
C ALA A 692 -19.08 -39.75 -37.24
N GLU A 693 -20.34 -40.15 -37.36
CA GLU A 693 -20.80 -41.44 -36.85
C GLU A 693 -19.94 -42.56 -37.44
N GLY A 694 -19.23 -43.28 -36.57
CA GLY A 694 -18.42 -44.40 -36.95
C GLY A 694 -19.29 -45.51 -37.56
N GLU A 695 -19.10 -45.78 -38.85
CA GLU A 695 -19.64 -46.99 -39.48
C GLU A 695 -19.07 -48.22 -38.76
N GLY A 696 -19.97 -48.94 -38.09
CA GLY A 696 -19.71 -50.29 -37.58
C GLY A 696 -19.43 -51.24 -38.72
N GLY A 697 -18.18 -51.71 -38.81
CA GLY A 697 -17.77 -52.79 -39.69
C GLY A 697 -17.53 -54.07 -38.89
N GLN A 698 -18.16 -55.14 -39.32
CA GLN A 698 -18.17 -56.53 -38.82
C GLN A 698 -16.81 -57.09 -38.47
#